data_070ed9c698d5779f6d87e0e19fe43fb4
#
_entry.id   070ed9c698d5779f6d87e0e19fe43fb4
#
_cell.length_a   1.000
_cell.length_b   1.000
_cell.length_c   1.000
_cell.angle_alpha   90.00
_cell.angle_beta   90.00
_cell.angle_gamma   90.00
#
_symmetry.space_group_name_H-M   'P 1'
#
loop_
_entity.id
_entity.type
_entity.pdbx_description
1 polymer ?
#
loop_
_entity_poly.entity_id
_entity_poly.type
_entity_poly.pdbx_seq_one_letter_code
_entity_poly.pdbx_strand_id
1 'polypeptide(L)'
;MGMKAIRLRTEYLTNPMGIDIRRPRLSWNCEGGRRQTAYRIRAEKEGRLIWDSGKVCSDRMHLIPWEGDQLHSRDSVLWTVQLWDEEDRAGEISEEAFFEIGLGSATCWKAKWITGNYKVNKKERYPVDCFRKEFTCRRAVKKARLYITACGLYEARIDGVKVGDFYMAPGYTDYRKRVQYQTYDVTDMLSVDSHILDVDLADGWYRGSCGAYGLKNQYGSETKLLAQMEICYEDGSSDVIGTDAGWKWSDQGPVRFADNKDGEIVDARMDAFADSSYVGYAKLTSHEVLPTCSNNVPVTKHETFHPLITTAPNGKKLLDFGQNLAGIISFRVHAENGQRMVWRFGEMLDEEGNLTLANIQLTRKKRTTPLQKIEFTCKNGWNEYESRFTVFGFRYAEVEGDVELDPENIVSIAVYSDMKTVGSFKCSDLLLNRFYQATMWSAKSNHLDIPTDCPTRERHGWTGDAQIFFETAAYMMDFASFSKKWLHDVFDWQKKDGCLPHIVPDGGADSYMRSMNGSVGWADVGILMPYRYAKMFGDKSILEEFYDGMARYARFMEKRMGVNHSPLAEKIRLSPENRKYLVNKGQSYGEWAEPEDVCAFRWQDFVTPHPEVSTAYTAYVLRLMANIARILGHDRDAGEFMRSSNGCRRAYQELVSGGKYSLDTDRQAQLVRPLAFNLLNEEQTEFAKKRLIKALDHYDWRLGTGFLSTPLILDVLTEIDVKYAYRLLENEDIPGWLSMPKNGATTIWEAWEGPASKQGGIGSLNHYSKGAVCAWLFRTMCGISVNGRNSFRIAPKPGGRCSFAESSYDSVYGLVTCRWEKDADGNYHYTIQVPANTTATVELPGREAFIAEAGCWQY
;
A
#
# COMPACT_ATOMS: atom_id res chain seq x y z
N MET A 1 36.55 15.27 -0.60
CA MET A 1 36.15 14.43 -1.75
C MET A 1 35.16 15.24 -2.58
N GLY A 2 35.26 15.15 -3.91
CA GLY A 2 34.31 15.84 -4.79
C GLY A 2 32.89 15.26 -4.61
N MET A 3 31.87 16.02 -5.01
CA MET A 3 30.46 15.60 -4.94
C MET A 3 30.20 14.46 -5.93
N LYS A 4 29.54 13.38 -5.47
CA LYS A 4 29.20 12.21 -6.29
C LYS A 4 27.70 11.96 -6.30
N ALA A 5 27.15 11.52 -7.45
CA ALA A 5 25.79 11.03 -7.53
C ALA A 5 25.70 9.58 -7.05
N ILE A 6 24.75 9.31 -6.17
CA ILE A 6 24.46 7.98 -5.60
C ILE A 6 22.97 7.67 -5.74
N ARG A 7 22.59 6.41 -5.55
CA ARG A 7 21.16 5.97 -5.58
C ARG A 7 20.41 6.42 -6.83
N LEU A 8 21.01 6.13 -7.98
CA LEU A 8 20.40 6.44 -9.26
C LEU A 8 19.08 5.69 -9.41
N ARG A 9 18.02 6.40 -9.84
CA ARG A 9 16.67 5.86 -10.02
C ARG A 9 16.07 6.30 -11.36
N THR A 10 15.28 5.41 -11.92
CA THR A 10 14.43 5.67 -13.09
C THR A 10 12.99 5.54 -12.65
N GLU A 11 12.19 6.62 -12.73
CA GLU A 11 10.78 6.66 -12.29
C GLU A 11 10.55 6.12 -10.85
N TYR A 12 11.37 6.45 -9.90
CA TYR A 12 11.39 5.95 -8.50
C TYR A 12 11.94 4.53 -8.32
N LEU A 13 12.19 3.77 -9.38
CA LEU A 13 12.67 2.39 -9.32
C LEU A 13 14.19 2.32 -9.48
N THR A 14 14.81 1.35 -8.84
CA THR A 14 16.23 1.03 -8.99
C THR A 14 16.39 -0.03 -10.07
N ASN A 15 17.11 0.31 -11.14
CA ASN A 15 17.40 -0.59 -12.26
C ASN A 15 16.16 -1.34 -12.79
N PRO A 16 15.05 -0.63 -13.12
CA PRO A 16 13.83 -1.31 -13.50
C PRO A 16 13.94 -2.03 -14.83
N MET A 17 13.39 -3.23 -14.86
CA MET A 17 13.32 -4.06 -16.05
C MET A 17 11.89 -4.08 -16.59
N GLY A 18 11.73 -3.64 -17.84
CA GLY A 18 10.45 -3.68 -18.53
C GLY A 18 9.47 -2.58 -18.09
N ILE A 19 9.89 -1.32 -18.04
CA ILE A 19 8.95 -0.19 -17.88
C ILE A 19 8.32 0.19 -19.22
N ASP A 20 7.12 0.78 -19.23
CA ASP A 20 6.44 1.23 -20.45
C ASP A 20 6.53 2.75 -20.71
N ILE A 21 7.27 3.46 -19.86
CA ILE A 21 7.49 4.90 -19.94
C ILE A 21 8.65 5.20 -20.91
N ARG A 22 8.32 5.75 -22.09
CA ARG A 22 9.30 6.00 -23.16
C ARG A 22 10.14 7.28 -23.01
N ARG A 23 9.78 8.12 -22.05
CA ARG A 23 10.55 9.29 -21.60
C ARG A 23 10.64 9.26 -20.09
N PRO A 24 11.40 8.28 -19.53
CA PRO A 24 11.51 8.14 -18.09
C PRO A 24 12.22 9.34 -17.48
N ARG A 25 11.96 9.58 -16.21
CA ARG A 25 12.62 10.63 -15.44
C ARG A 25 13.70 10.00 -14.59
N LEU A 26 14.86 10.63 -14.57
CA LEU A 26 16.03 10.15 -13.84
C LEU A 26 16.21 10.94 -12.56
N SER A 27 16.68 10.26 -11.50
CA SER A 27 16.93 10.88 -10.19
C SER A 27 18.18 10.31 -9.57
N TRP A 28 18.82 11.08 -8.70
CA TRP A 28 19.94 10.67 -7.86
C TRP A 28 19.92 11.42 -6.54
N ASN A 29 20.71 10.96 -5.57
CA ASN A 29 21.05 11.74 -4.39
C ASN A 29 22.52 12.18 -4.49
N CYS A 30 22.86 13.23 -3.74
CA CYS A 30 24.21 13.76 -3.71
C CYS A 30 24.94 13.25 -2.45
N GLU A 31 26.19 12.84 -2.60
CA GLU A 31 27.11 12.48 -1.53
C GLU A 31 28.39 13.33 -1.64
N GLY A 32 28.87 13.83 -0.49
CA GLY A 32 29.98 14.77 -0.49
C GLY A 32 29.60 16.16 -0.96
N GLY A 33 30.41 17.19 -0.62
CA GLY A 33 30.11 18.58 -0.90
C GLY A 33 28.84 19.08 -0.18
N ARG A 34 28.49 20.34 -0.43
CA ARG A 34 27.30 20.96 0.16
C ARG A 34 26.19 21.18 -0.88
N ARG A 35 26.59 21.61 -2.09
CA ARG A 35 25.64 22.00 -3.15
C ARG A 35 26.10 21.55 -4.53
N GLN A 36 25.22 20.90 -5.27
CA GLN A 36 25.38 20.64 -6.69
C GLN A 36 25.18 21.94 -7.48
N THR A 37 26.16 22.31 -8.30
CA THR A 37 26.05 23.46 -9.22
C THR A 37 25.77 23.04 -10.64
N ALA A 38 26.18 21.83 -11.03
CA ALA A 38 25.88 21.27 -12.35
C ALA A 38 25.85 19.74 -12.29
N TYR A 39 25.28 19.18 -13.35
CA TYR A 39 25.31 17.73 -13.61
C TYR A 39 25.61 17.46 -15.10
N ARG A 40 26.09 16.25 -15.41
CA ARG A 40 26.14 15.69 -16.75
C ARG A 40 25.63 14.27 -16.71
N ILE A 41 24.62 13.97 -17.53
CA ILE A 41 24.07 12.63 -17.72
C ILE A 41 24.68 12.06 -19.01
N ARG A 42 25.15 10.81 -18.95
CA ARG A 42 25.53 10.02 -20.12
C ARG A 42 24.74 8.75 -20.14
N ALA A 43 24.16 8.40 -21.28
CA ALA A 43 23.39 7.18 -21.44
C ALA A 43 23.78 6.47 -22.73
N GLU A 44 23.94 5.16 -22.63
CA GLU A 44 24.39 4.29 -23.70
C GLU A 44 23.42 3.14 -23.94
N LYS A 45 23.28 2.74 -25.18
CA LYS A 45 22.55 1.56 -25.61
C LYS A 45 23.47 0.70 -26.47
N GLU A 46 23.70 -0.55 -26.08
CA GLU A 46 24.57 -1.47 -26.80
C GLU A 46 25.96 -0.86 -27.13
N GLY A 47 26.53 -0.12 -26.17
CA GLY A 47 27.83 0.57 -26.29
C GLY A 47 27.81 1.84 -27.17
N ARG A 48 26.65 2.24 -27.73
CA ARG A 48 26.45 3.50 -28.45
C ARG A 48 25.91 4.57 -27.51
N LEU A 49 26.55 5.72 -27.47
CA LEU A 49 26.06 6.90 -26.80
C LEU A 49 24.76 7.39 -27.44
N ILE A 50 23.66 7.45 -26.69
CA ILE A 50 22.34 7.89 -27.12
C ILE A 50 21.87 9.16 -26.41
N TRP A 51 22.56 9.57 -25.34
CA TRP A 51 22.38 10.83 -24.66
C TRP A 51 23.66 11.28 -23.97
N ASP A 52 24.05 12.50 -24.20
CA ASP A 52 25.03 13.25 -23.43
C ASP A 52 24.46 14.65 -23.21
N SER A 53 24.05 14.94 -21.98
CA SER A 53 23.46 16.24 -21.65
C SER A 53 24.46 17.40 -21.73
N GLY A 54 25.79 17.11 -21.85
CA GLY A 54 26.81 18.06 -21.53
C GLY A 54 26.74 18.48 -20.06
N LYS A 55 27.53 19.49 -19.68
CA LYS A 55 27.45 20.13 -18.35
C LYS A 55 26.23 21.02 -18.28
N VAL A 56 25.20 20.61 -17.53
CA VAL A 56 23.97 21.38 -17.28
C VAL A 56 24.11 22.11 -15.95
N CYS A 57 24.15 23.44 -15.95
CA CYS A 57 24.20 24.26 -14.74
C CYS A 57 22.85 24.22 -14.01
N SER A 58 22.70 23.35 -13.02
CA SER A 58 21.47 23.15 -12.26
C SER A 58 21.71 22.37 -10.97
N ASP A 59 20.93 22.70 -9.94
CA ASP A 59 20.85 21.99 -8.66
C ASP A 59 19.80 20.87 -8.67
N ARG A 60 19.12 20.64 -9.80
CA ARG A 60 18.11 19.58 -9.90
C ARG A 60 18.75 18.21 -9.83
N MET A 61 18.20 17.33 -9.01
CA MET A 61 18.66 15.94 -8.84
C MET A 61 17.50 14.93 -8.82
N HIS A 62 16.27 15.43 -8.99
CA HIS A 62 15.07 14.60 -8.89
C HIS A 62 14.17 14.83 -10.10
N LEU A 63 13.72 13.72 -10.71
CA LEU A 63 12.81 13.67 -11.85
C LEU A 63 13.28 14.51 -13.05
N ILE A 64 14.53 14.31 -13.47
CA ILE A 64 15.10 14.92 -14.67
C ILE A 64 14.53 14.21 -15.90
N PRO A 65 13.79 14.90 -16.79
CA PRO A 65 13.21 14.27 -17.96
C PRO A 65 14.26 13.69 -18.92
N TRP A 66 13.94 12.57 -19.53
CA TRP A 66 14.75 12.01 -20.62
C TRP A 66 14.73 12.93 -21.85
N GLU A 67 15.91 13.37 -22.29
CA GLU A 67 16.11 14.22 -23.46
C GLU A 67 17.04 13.56 -24.51
N GLY A 68 17.38 12.28 -24.32
CA GLY A 68 18.15 11.49 -25.29
C GLY A 68 17.33 11.01 -26.48
N ASP A 69 17.91 10.11 -27.25
CA ASP A 69 17.27 9.48 -28.40
C ASP A 69 15.90 8.86 -28.02
N GLN A 70 15.00 8.74 -29.00
CA GLN A 70 13.71 8.11 -28.80
C GLN A 70 13.88 6.64 -28.39
N LEU A 71 13.24 6.25 -27.29
CA LEU A 71 13.27 4.89 -26.76
C LEU A 71 12.15 4.03 -27.35
N HIS A 72 12.48 2.78 -27.62
CA HIS A 72 11.60 1.78 -28.21
C HIS A 72 11.49 0.56 -27.31
N SER A 73 10.50 -0.28 -27.55
CA SER A 73 10.36 -1.56 -26.84
C SER A 73 11.64 -2.38 -26.91
N ARG A 74 12.06 -2.98 -25.79
CA ARG A 74 13.26 -3.80 -25.58
C ARG A 74 14.58 -3.00 -25.47
N ASP A 75 14.52 -1.66 -25.60
CA ASP A 75 15.73 -0.85 -25.38
C ASP A 75 16.21 -1.00 -23.95
N SER A 76 17.47 -1.42 -23.80
CA SER A 76 18.18 -1.50 -22.54
C SER A 76 19.20 -0.37 -22.50
N VAL A 77 19.14 0.49 -21.52
CA VAL A 77 19.93 1.70 -21.41
C VAL A 77 20.76 1.65 -20.14
N LEU A 78 22.07 1.82 -20.27
CA LEU A 78 23.00 2.09 -19.18
C LEU A 78 23.20 3.59 -19.06
N TRP A 79 23.24 4.13 -17.84
CA TRP A 79 23.42 5.56 -17.67
C TRP A 79 24.20 5.89 -16.40
N THR A 80 24.89 7.04 -16.45
CA THR A 80 25.74 7.57 -15.37
C THR A 80 25.51 9.06 -15.20
N VAL A 81 25.89 9.58 -14.03
CA VAL A 81 25.85 11.01 -13.71
C VAL A 81 27.18 11.45 -13.14
N GLN A 82 27.67 12.60 -13.62
CA GLN A 82 28.76 13.33 -13.03
C GLN A 82 28.25 14.66 -12.44
N LEU A 83 28.68 15.01 -11.25
CA LEU A 83 28.27 16.23 -10.54
C LEU A 83 29.42 17.23 -10.43
N TRP A 84 29.06 18.51 -10.25
CA TRP A 84 29.97 19.60 -9.86
C TRP A 84 29.51 20.18 -8.53
N ASP A 85 30.47 20.37 -7.63
CA ASP A 85 30.23 20.93 -6.30
C ASP A 85 30.10 22.47 -6.29
N GLU A 86 29.99 23.07 -5.12
CA GLU A 86 29.86 24.51 -4.91
C GLU A 86 31.05 25.34 -5.37
N GLU A 87 32.24 24.72 -5.54
CA GLU A 87 33.45 25.36 -6.07
C GLU A 87 33.64 25.04 -7.58
N ASP A 88 32.59 24.50 -8.24
CA ASP A 88 32.59 24.09 -9.65
C ASP A 88 33.63 23.00 -9.99
N ARG A 89 34.04 22.20 -9.01
CA ARG A 89 34.93 21.04 -9.18
C ARG A 89 34.11 19.83 -9.60
N ALA A 90 34.57 19.19 -10.68
CA ALA A 90 33.95 17.94 -11.13
C ALA A 90 34.25 16.80 -10.14
N GLY A 91 33.23 16.13 -9.70
CA GLY A 91 33.31 14.92 -8.90
C GLY A 91 33.52 13.66 -9.74
N GLU A 92 33.58 12.52 -9.07
CA GLU A 92 33.63 11.22 -9.74
C GLU A 92 32.33 10.93 -10.50
N ILE A 93 32.42 10.14 -11.56
CA ILE A 93 31.27 9.60 -12.27
C ILE A 93 30.58 8.59 -11.34
N SER A 94 29.25 8.58 -11.29
CA SER A 94 28.47 7.62 -10.51
C SER A 94 28.75 6.18 -10.94
N GLU A 95 28.32 5.23 -10.12
CA GLU A 95 28.11 3.87 -10.61
C GLU A 95 27.09 3.86 -11.75
N GLU A 96 27.17 2.84 -12.60
CA GLU A 96 26.20 2.65 -13.67
C GLU A 96 24.82 2.24 -13.08
N ALA A 97 23.78 2.82 -13.63
CA ALA A 97 22.41 2.37 -13.46
C ALA A 97 21.85 1.96 -14.82
N PHE A 98 20.82 1.13 -14.81
CA PHE A 98 20.16 0.75 -16.05
C PHE A 98 18.64 0.85 -15.93
N PHE A 99 17.99 0.87 -17.08
CA PHE A 99 16.57 0.57 -17.23
C PHE A 99 16.30 -0.11 -18.57
N GLU A 100 15.23 -0.88 -18.63
CA GLU A 100 14.80 -1.53 -19.88
C GLU A 100 13.35 -1.19 -20.20
N ILE A 101 13.09 -0.84 -21.48
CA ILE A 101 11.74 -0.58 -21.97
C ILE A 101 11.07 -1.92 -22.30
N GLY A 102 9.88 -2.15 -21.76
CA GLY A 102 9.10 -3.36 -22.00
C GLY A 102 8.38 -3.39 -23.36
N LEU A 103 7.40 -4.29 -23.46
CA LEU A 103 6.60 -4.49 -24.67
C LEU A 103 5.44 -3.49 -24.72
N GLY A 104 5.59 -2.40 -25.46
CA GLY A 104 4.66 -1.26 -25.45
C GLY A 104 3.48 -1.36 -26.45
N SER A 105 3.30 -2.47 -27.19
CA SER A 105 2.21 -2.62 -28.16
C SER A 105 1.80 -4.07 -28.38
N ALA A 106 0.58 -4.26 -28.89
CA ALA A 106 0.07 -5.60 -29.23
C ALA A 106 0.94 -6.33 -30.25
N THR A 107 1.58 -5.60 -31.17
CA THR A 107 2.45 -6.17 -32.21
C THR A 107 3.77 -6.73 -31.66
N CYS A 108 4.14 -6.37 -30.42
CA CYS A 108 5.31 -6.92 -29.76
C CYS A 108 5.06 -8.34 -29.24
N TRP A 109 3.81 -8.72 -28.99
CA TRP A 109 3.44 -10.05 -28.52
C TRP A 109 3.21 -11.00 -29.70
N LYS A 110 4.06 -12.02 -29.83
CA LYS A 110 3.87 -13.17 -30.72
C LYS A 110 3.13 -14.31 -30.04
N ALA A 111 3.22 -14.37 -28.72
CA ALA A 111 2.50 -15.30 -27.85
C ALA A 111 0.98 -15.11 -27.93
N LYS A 112 0.24 -16.18 -27.67
CA LYS A 112 -1.22 -16.18 -27.61
C LYS A 112 -1.69 -16.55 -26.20
N TRP A 113 -2.81 -15.99 -25.78
CA TRP A 113 -3.44 -16.40 -24.53
C TRP A 113 -3.85 -17.86 -24.60
N ILE A 114 -3.49 -18.63 -23.55
CA ILE A 114 -3.86 -20.02 -23.37
C ILE A 114 -4.58 -20.25 -22.05
N THR A 115 -5.32 -21.34 -21.93
CA THR A 115 -6.07 -21.77 -20.76
C THR A 115 -6.06 -23.29 -20.64
N GLY A 116 -6.45 -23.83 -19.50
CA GLY A 116 -6.60 -25.27 -19.28
C GLY A 116 -7.65 -25.90 -20.20
N ASN A 117 -7.45 -27.15 -20.55
CA ASN A 117 -8.33 -27.87 -21.49
C ASN A 117 -9.48 -28.58 -20.79
N TYR A 118 -10.33 -27.81 -20.09
CA TYR A 118 -11.54 -28.31 -19.44
C TYR A 118 -12.75 -27.43 -19.70
N LYS A 119 -13.93 -27.95 -19.39
CA LYS A 119 -15.16 -27.16 -19.46
C LYS A 119 -15.42 -26.48 -18.11
N VAL A 120 -15.38 -25.18 -18.12
CA VAL A 120 -15.58 -24.37 -16.90
C VAL A 120 -16.99 -24.57 -16.30
N ASN A 121 -17.04 -24.93 -15.02
CA ASN A 121 -18.23 -24.89 -14.17
C ASN A 121 -18.00 -23.90 -13.02
N LYS A 122 -18.72 -22.78 -13.03
CA LYS A 122 -18.58 -21.69 -12.04
C LYS A 122 -18.84 -22.11 -10.59
N LYS A 123 -19.44 -23.28 -10.36
CA LYS A 123 -19.73 -23.82 -9.02
C LYS A 123 -18.60 -24.67 -8.46
N GLU A 124 -17.71 -25.15 -9.31
CA GLU A 124 -16.58 -26.00 -8.93
C GLU A 124 -15.35 -25.17 -8.56
N ARG A 125 -14.43 -25.83 -7.88
CA ARG A 125 -13.05 -25.40 -7.64
C ARG A 125 -12.13 -26.33 -8.41
N TYR A 126 -11.06 -25.80 -8.95
CA TYR A 126 -10.14 -26.54 -9.81
C TYR A 126 -8.76 -26.67 -9.15
N PRO A 127 -8.02 -27.76 -9.48
CA PRO A 127 -6.59 -27.79 -9.25
C PRO A 127 -5.88 -26.65 -9.98
N VAL A 128 -4.66 -26.37 -9.58
CA VAL A 128 -3.79 -25.45 -10.30
C VAL A 128 -3.51 -26.01 -11.70
N ASP A 129 -3.67 -25.19 -12.72
CA ASP A 129 -3.33 -25.54 -14.10
C ASP A 129 -1.79 -25.59 -14.25
N CYS A 130 -1.24 -26.71 -14.70
CA CYS A 130 0.19 -26.87 -14.95
C CYS A 130 0.45 -26.85 -16.46
N PHE A 131 1.27 -25.91 -16.92
CA PHE A 131 1.65 -25.76 -18.32
C PHE A 131 3.14 -26.06 -18.49
N ARG A 132 3.52 -26.73 -19.59
CA ARG A 132 4.91 -27.07 -19.91
C ARG A 132 5.24 -26.81 -21.36
N LYS A 133 6.39 -26.20 -21.61
CA LYS A 133 7.01 -26.04 -22.92
C LYS A 133 8.46 -26.54 -22.89
N GLU A 134 8.74 -27.53 -23.70
CA GLU A 134 10.11 -27.97 -23.98
C GLU A 134 10.65 -27.18 -25.16
N PHE A 135 11.90 -26.73 -25.09
CA PHE A 135 12.60 -26.01 -26.15
C PHE A 135 14.11 -26.26 -26.10
N THR A 136 14.84 -25.90 -27.13
CA THR A 136 16.29 -26.13 -27.19
C THR A 136 17.01 -24.87 -27.62
N CYS A 137 17.98 -24.44 -26.82
CA CYS A 137 18.95 -23.40 -27.20
C CYS A 137 20.13 -24.09 -27.92
N ARG A 138 20.24 -23.81 -29.23
CA ARG A 138 21.26 -24.47 -30.08
C ARG A 138 22.58 -23.69 -30.14
N ARG A 139 22.66 -22.52 -29.53
CA ARG A 139 23.80 -21.58 -29.58
C ARG A 139 23.96 -20.92 -28.22
N ALA A 140 25.14 -20.33 -28.00
CA ALA A 140 25.42 -19.58 -26.79
C ALA A 140 24.46 -18.38 -26.66
N VAL A 141 23.80 -18.27 -25.53
CA VAL A 141 22.82 -17.24 -25.22
C VAL A 141 23.54 -15.97 -24.80
N LYS A 142 23.29 -14.87 -25.50
CA LYS A 142 23.80 -13.54 -25.16
C LYS A 142 22.87 -12.79 -24.19
N LYS A 143 21.55 -12.87 -24.44
CA LYS A 143 20.51 -12.19 -23.67
C LYS A 143 19.19 -12.94 -23.80
N ALA A 144 18.51 -13.19 -22.69
CA ALA A 144 17.16 -13.75 -22.71
C ALA A 144 16.22 -13.00 -21.77
N ARG A 145 14.98 -12.74 -22.22
CA ARG A 145 13.94 -12.06 -21.43
C ARG A 145 12.65 -12.87 -21.46
N LEU A 146 12.08 -13.13 -20.29
CA LEU A 146 10.74 -13.69 -20.16
C LEU A 146 9.74 -12.58 -19.81
N TYR A 147 8.80 -12.31 -20.72
CA TYR A 147 7.64 -11.45 -20.52
C TYR A 147 6.44 -12.35 -20.19
N ILE A 148 5.83 -12.17 -19.00
CA ILE A 148 4.80 -13.11 -18.57
C ILE A 148 3.71 -12.40 -17.75
N THR A 149 2.46 -12.81 -17.96
CA THR A 149 1.30 -12.38 -17.20
C THR A 149 0.21 -13.43 -17.17
N ALA A 150 -0.78 -13.24 -16.30
CA ALA A 150 -1.92 -14.12 -16.17
C ALA A 150 -3.22 -13.39 -15.80
N CYS A 151 -4.34 -14.00 -16.16
CA CYS A 151 -5.63 -13.80 -15.48
C CYS A 151 -5.76 -14.92 -14.43
N GLY A 152 -5.21 -14.71 -13.27
CA GLY A 152 -4.95 -15.65 -12.18
C GLY A 152 -3.67 -15.28 -11.46
N LEU A 153 -3.05 -16.22 -10.75
CA LEU A 153 -1.70 -16.11 -10.20
C LEU A 153 -0.81 -17.15 -10.86
N TYR A 154 0.38 -16.75 -11.31
CA TYR A 154 1.32 -17.66 -11.93
C TYR A 154 2.61 -17.82 -11.12
N GLU A 155 3.24 -18.97 -11.28
CA GLU A 155 4.63 -19.22 -10.91
C GLU A 155 5.33 -19.93 -12.06
N ALA A 156 6.41 -19.35 -12.57
CA ALA A 156 7.20 -19.89 -13.67
C ALA A 156 8.50 -20.53 -13.16
N ARG A 157 8.93 -21.62 -13.81
CA ARG A 157 10.21 -22.29 -13.55
C ARG A 157 10.88 -22.67 -14.86
N ILE A 158 12.20 -22.51 -14.90
CA ILE A 158 13.04 -23.06 -15.98
C ILE A 158 13.87 -24.18 -15.36
N ASP A 159 13.76 -25.41 -15.90
CA ASP A 159 14.44 -26.60 -15.40
C ASP A 159 14.25 -26.84 -13.89
N GLY A 160 13.03 -26.54 -13.39
CA GLY A 160 12.66 -26.67 -11.99
C GLY A 160 13.05 -25.49 -11.10
N VAL A 161 13.89 -24.56 -11.58
CA VAL A 161 14.32 -23.36 -10.84
C VAL A 161 13.31 -22.25 -11.05
N LYS A 162 12.81 -21.63 -9.96
CA LYS A 162 11.83 -20.54 -10.02
C LYS A 162 12.42 -19.32 -10.76
N VAL A 163 11.62 -18.71 -11.62
CA VAL A 163 11.96 -17.46 -12.33
C VAL A 163 11.58 -16.27 -11.47
N GLY A 164 12.57 -15.49 -11.06
CA GLY A 164 12.38 -14.29 -10.22
C GLY A 164 11.85 -14.60 -8.82
N ASP A 165 11.61 -13.57 -8.07
CA ASP A 165 11.20 -13.61 -6.65
C ASP A 165 9.79 -13.04 -6.41
N PHE A 166 9.10 -12.56 -7.45
CA PHE A 166 7.76 -12.01 -7.31
C PHE A 166 6.78 -13.09 -6.84
N TYR A 167 6.19 -12.85 -5.67
CA TYR A 167 5.15 -13.64 -5.06
C TYR A 167 3.78 -13.06 -5.38
N MET A 168 2.77 -13.88 -5.65
CA MET A 168 1.42 -13.46 -6.08
C MET A 168 1.40 -12.70 -7.42
N ALA A 169 2.35 -12.98 -8.34
CA ALA A 169 2.38 -12.41 -9.68
C ALA A 169 1.15 -12.82 -10.52
N PRO A 170 0.59 -11.96 -11.37
CA PRO A 170 1.09 -10.65 -11.81
C PRO A 170 0.67 -9.48 -10.92
N GLY A 171 0.04 -9.70 -9.78
CA GLY A 171 -0.51 -8.68 -8.88
C GLY A 171 -2.01 -8.49 -9.05
N TYR A 172 -2.57 -7.54 -8.28
CA TYR A 172 -4.01 -7.29 -8.20
C TYR A 172 -4.41 -5.96 -8.86
N THR A 173 -5.19 -6.06 -9.93
CA THR A 173 -5.81 -4.93 -10.66
C THR A 173 -7.27 -5.28 -11.00
N ASP A 174 -8.03 -4.38 -11.56
CA ASP A 174 -9.23 -4.76 -12.29
C ASP A 174 -8.85 -5.32 -13.66
N TYR A 175 -8.77 -6.63 -13.76
CA TYR A 175 -8.33 -7.33 -14.97
C TYR A 175 -9.16 -7.00 -16.23
N ARG A 176 -10.33 -6.36 -16.08
CA ARG A 176 -11.17 -5.86 -17.19
C ARG A 176 -10.69 -4.51 -17.72
N LYS A 177 -9.72 -3.87 -17.02
CA LYS A 177 -9.19 -2.53 -17.30
C LYS A 177 -7.69 -2.53 -17.47
N ARG A 178 -6.98 -3.29 -16.63
CA ARG A 178 -5.54 -3.35 -16.57
C ARG A 178 -5.07 -4.76 -16.26
N VAL A 179 -4.15 -5.27 -17.06
CA VAL A 179 -3.43 -6.51 -16.80
C VAL A 179 -1.95 -6.17 -16.83
N GLN A 180 -1.27 -6.41 -15.71
CA GLN A 180 0.17 -6.16 -15.61
C GLN A 180 0.95 -7.38 -16.06
N TYR A 181 2.11 -7.18 -16.72
CA TYR A 181 3.06 -8.24 -16.97
C TYR A 181 4.41 -7.92 -16.32
N GLN A 182 5.15 -8.97 -16.00
CA GLN A 182 6.51 -8.90 -15.48
C GLN A 182 7.50 -9.22 -16.60
N THR A 183 8.69 -8.62 -16.48
CA THR A 183 9.84 -8.91 -17.32
C THR A 183 10.95 -9.46 -16.45
N TYR A 184 11.44 -10.66 -16.77
CA TYR A 184 12.52 -11.31 -16.07
C TYR A 184 13.74 -11.49 -16.96
N ASP A 185 14.94 -11.23 -16.41
CA ASP A 185 16.18 -11.69 -17.02
C ASP A 185 16.36 -13.19 -16.74
N VAL A 186 16.36 -13.99 -17.78
CA VAL A 186 16.56 -15.43 -17.69
C VAL A 186 17.81 -15.89 -18.44
N THR A 187 18.73 -14.95 -18.71
CA THR A 187 19.93 -15.22 -19.49
C THR A 187 20.78 -16.31 -18.86
N ASP A 188 21.06 -16.19 -17.56
CA ASP A 188 21.91 -17.13 -16.81
C ASP A 188 21.22 -18.47 -16.50
N MET A 189 19.92 -18.57 -16.76
CA MET A 189 19.16 -19.82 -16.62
C MET A 189 19.22 -20.72 -17.87
N LEU A 190 19.81 -20.23 -18.97
CA LEU A 190 19.83 -20.90 -20.26
C LEU A 190 21.27 -21.23 -20.69
N SER A 191 21.47 -22.47 -21.11
CA SER A 191 22.70 -22.98 -21.69
C SER A 191 22.45 -23.49 -23.11
N VAL A 192 23.49 -23.98 -23.79
CA VAL A 192 23.36 -24.67 -25.09
C VAL A 192 22.88 -26.10 -24.84
N ASP A 193 21.58 -26.23 -24.58
CA ASP A 193 20.93 -27.52 -24.23
C ASP A 193 19.41 -27.45 -24.48
N SER A 194 18.72 -28.52 -24.13
CA SER A 194 17.26 -28.60 -24.05
C SER A 194 16.80 -28.16 -22.67
N HIS A 195 15.79 -27.29 -22.63
CA HIS A 195 15.23 -26.69 -21.43
C HIS A 195 13.73 -26.94 -21.32
N ILE A 196 13.22 -26.84 -20.10
CA ILE A 196 11.80 -26.96 -19.77
C ILE A 196 11.35 -25.66 -19.11
N LEU A 197 10.36 -24.98 -19.71
CA LEU A 197 9.64 -23.89 -19.07
C LEU A 197 8.31 -24.43 -18.53
N ASP A 198 8.18 -24.49 -17.22
CA ASP A 198 6.95 -24.84 -16.50
C ASP A 198 6.28 -23.58 -15.95
N VAL A 199 4.95 -23.53 -16.06
CA VAL A 199 4.15 -22.45 -15.45
C VAL A 199 2.94 -23.08 -14.77
N ASP A 200 2.85 -22.86 -13.46
CA ASP A 200 1.66 -23.16 -12.67
C ASP A 200 0.76 -21.93 -12.59
N LEU A 201 -0.55 -22.12 -12.79
CA LEU A 201 -1.55 -21.05 -12.84
C LEU A 201 -2.72 -21.34 -11.90
N ALA A 202 -2.84 -20.53 -10.85
CA ALA A 202 -3.89 -20.61 -9.83
C ALA A 202 -4.99 -19.56 -10.03
N ASP A 203 -6.10 -19.71 -9.29
CA ASP A 203 -7.28 -18.85 -9.37
C ASP A 203 -6.99 -17.36 -9.09
N GLY A 204 -6.18 -17.08 -8.06
CA GLY A 204 -5.86 -15.73 -7.60
C GLY A 204 -7.09 -14.87 -7.31
N TRP A 205 -6.98 -13.57 -7.53
CA TRP A 205 -8.13 -12.64 -7.44
C TRP A 205 -9.07 -12.74 -8.65
N TYR A 206 -8.59 -13.27 -9.77
CA TYR A 206 -9.37 -13.32 -11.01
C TYR A 206 -10.60 -14.23 -10.91
N ARG A 207 -10.38 -15.49 -10.52
CA ARG A 207 -11.40 -16.53 -10.37
C ARG A 207 -11.70 -16.88 -8.92
N GLY A 208 -10.73 -16.72 -8.01
CA GLY A 208 -10.79 -17.05 -6.60
C GLY A 208 -11.64 -16.13 -5.76
N SER A 209 -11.50 -16.25 -4.46
CA SER A 209 -12.29 -15.53 -3.46
C SER A 209 -11.82 -14.09 -3.28
N CYS A 210 -12.74 -13.12 -3.36
CA CYS A 210 -12.50 -11.71 -3.12
C CYS A 210 -13.41 -11.18 -2.00
N GLY A 211 -12.89 -10.24 -1.22
CA GLY A 211 -13.62 -9.46 -0.23
C GLY A 211 -14.20 -10.23 0.94
N ALA A 212 -14.88 -9.54 1.83
CA ALA A 212 -15.41 -10.06 3.09
C ALA A 212 -16.24 -11.34 2.92
N TYR A 213 -17.03 -11.42 1.86
CA TYR A 213 -17.91 -12.58 1.58
C TYR A 213 -17.26 -13.66 0.68
N GLY A 214 -15.99 -13.52 0.34
CA GLY A 214 -15.28 -14.48 -0.52
C GLY A 214 -15.99 -14.68 -1.86
N LEU A 215 -16.35 -13.59 -2.54
CA LEU A 215 -17.03 -13.65 -3.83
C LEU A 215 -16.09 -14.18 -4.91
N LYS A 216 -16.56 -15.16 -5.69
CA LYS A 216 -15.76 -15.83 -6.72
C LYS A 216 -16.09 -15.32 -8.12
N ASN A 217 -15.17 -15.53 -9.06
CA ASN A 217 -15.35 -15.26 -10.48
C ASN A 217 -15.66 -13.76 -10.76
N GLN A 218 -15.07 -12.83 -9.98
CA GLN A 218 -15.42 -11.42 -10.08
C GLN A 218 -14.88 -10.78 -11.36
N TYR A 219 -13.78 -11.28 -11.89
CA TYR A 219 -13.17 -10.79 -13.13
C TYR A 219 -13.28 -11.78 -14.29
N GLY A 220 -13.46 -13.06 -13.98
CA GLY A 220 -13.66 -14.11 -14.96
C GLY A 220 -13.73 -15.48 -14.32
N SER A 221 -14.13 -16.49 -15.10
CA SER A 221 -14.27 -17.88 -14.65
C SER A 221 -13.28 -18.84 -15.29
N GLU A 222 -12.48 -18.39 -16.24
CA GLU A 222 -11.47 -19.14 -16.96
C GLU A 222 -10.10 -18.47 -16.78
N THR A 223 -9.20 -19.07 -16.03
CA THR A 223 -7.83 -18.59 -15.86
C THR A 223 -7.11 -18.57 -17.19
N LYS A 224 -6.18 -17.61 -17.37
CA LYS A 224 -5.49 -17.42 -18.66
C LYS A 224 -4.02 -17.11 -18.43
N LEU A 225 -3.16 -17.63 -19.29
CA LEU A 225 -1.72 -17.40 -19.28
C LEU A 225 -1.28 -16.78 -20.60
N LEU A 226 -0.37 -15.82 -20.55
CA LEU A 226 0.37 -15.27 -21.67
C LEU A 226 1.84 -15.14 -21.29
N ALA A 227 2.70 -15.86 -21.97
CA ALA A 227 4.14 -15.84 -21.75
C ALA A 227 4.90 -15.79 -23.09
N GLN A 228 5.94 -14.96 -23.14
CA GLN A 228 6.84 -14.83 -24.30
C GLN A 228 8.27 -14.70 -23.82
N MET A 229 9.11 -15.67 -24.15
CA MET A 229 10.54 -15.61 -23.90
C MET A 229 11.25 -15.27 -25.22
N GLU A 230 12.07 -14.24 -25.18
CA GLU A 230 12.90 -13.80 -26.30
C GLU A 230 14.36 -14.09 -26.00
N ILE A 231 15.02 -14.84 -26.89
CA ILE A 231 16.40 -15.31 -26.75
C ILE A 231 17.23 -14.71 -27.88
N CYS A 232 18.24 -13.93 -27.53
CA CYS A 232 19.25 -13.44 -28.47
C CYS A 232 20.53 -14.23 -28.27
N TYR A 233 21.11 -14.72 -29.34
CA TYR A 233 22.33 -15.52 -29.34
C TYR A 233 23.56 -14.68 -29.65
N GLU A 234 24.75 -15.19 -29.32
CA GLU A 234 26.04 -14.53 -29.59
C GLU A 234 26.31 -14.30 -31.07
N ASP A 235 25.76 -15.15 -31.94
CA ASP A 235 25.90 -15.01 -33.41
C ASP A 235 24.92 -13.97 -34.02
N GLY A 236 24.14 -13.27 -33.18
CA GLY A 236 23.17 -12.25 -33.59
C GLY A 236 21.82 -12.80 -34.03
N SER A 237 21.62 -14.12 -34.07
CA SER A 237 20.31 -14.72 -34.30
C SER A 237 19.41 -14.65 -33.06
N SER A 238 18.11 -14.91 -33.23
CA SER A 238 17.16 -14.88 -32.11
C SER A 238 16.06 -15.91 -32.28
N ASP A 239 15.56 -16.39 -31.16
CA ASP A 239 14.37 -17.23 -31.04
C ASP A 239 13.31 -16.58 -30.15
N VAL A 240 12.05 -16.93 -30.39
CA VAL A 240 10.91 -16.54 -29.57
C VAL A 240 10.11 -17.78 -29.18
N ILE A 241 10.03 -18.04 -27.88
CA ILE A 241 9.23 -19.11 -27.29
C ILE A 241 7.99 -18.45 -26.68
N GLY A 242 6.84 -18.60 -27.34
CA GLY A 242 5.57 -18.01 -26.89
C GLY A 242 4.55 -19.05 -26.48
N THR A 243 3.58 -18.67 -25.64
CA THR A 243 2.41 -19.50 -25.39
C THR A 243 1.58 -19.70 -26.65
N ASP A 244 1.23 -20.95 -26.94
CA ASP A 244 0.41 -21.39 -28.06
C ASP A 244 -0.31 -22.73 -27.74
N ALA A 245 -1.07 -23.26 -28.69
CA ALA A 245 -1.79 -24.52 -28.55
C ALA A 245 -0.88 -25.76 -28.45
N GLY A 246 0.42 -25.63 -28.68
CA GLY A 246 1.41 -26.70 -28.56
C GLY A 246 2.01 -26.85 -27.15
N TRP A 247 1.60 -26.04 -26.18
CA TRP A 247 1.99 -26.23 -24.78
C TRP A 247 1.28 -27.43 -24.20
N LYS A 248 2.02 -28.30 -23.50
CA LYS A 248 1.43 -29.36 -22.68
C LYS A 248 0.67 -28.76 -21.52
N TRP A 249 -0.41 -29.39 -21.12
CA TRP A 249 -1.25 -29.01 -19.99
C TRP A 249 -1.69 -30.21 -19.18
N SER A 250 -1.74 -30.07 -17.85
CA SER A 250 -2.26 -31.05 -16.92
C SER A 250 -2.89 -30.38 -15.69
N ASP A 251 -3.92 -30.96 -15.12
CA ASP A 251 -4.51 -30.59 -13.83
C ASP A 251 -4.14 -31.57 -12.71
N GLN A 252 -3.16 -32.47 -12.95
CA GLN A 252 -2.73 -33.48 -12.00
C GLN A 252 -1.50 -33.08 -11.17
N GLY A 253 -1.21 -31.79 -11.09
CA GLY A 253 -0.14 -31.26 -10.23
C GLY A 253 -0.42 -31.44 -8.73
N PRO A 254 0.59 -31.25 -7.87
CA PRO A 254 0.47 -31.43 -6.43
C PRO A 254 -0.51 -30.47 -5.76
N VAL A 255 -0.70 -29.25 -6.29
CA VAL A 255 -1.63 -28.26 -5.73
C VAL A 255 -3.05 -28.52 -6.26
N ARG A 256 -3.84 -29.19 -5.44
CA ARG A 256 -5.21 -29.65 -5.79
C ARG A 256 -6.26 -28.55 -5.64
N PHE A 257 -5.92 -27.49 -4.95
CA PHE A 257 -6.74 -26.30 -4.73
C PHE A 257 -5.83 -25.18 -4.24
N ALA A 258 -6.04 -23.99 -4.75
CA ALA A 258 -5.40 -22.77 -4.25
C ALA A 258 -6.35 -21.58 -4.31
N ASP A 259 -6.44 -20.86 -3.20
CA ASP A 259 -7.26 -19.65 -3.07
C ASP A 259 -6.56 -18.70 -2.10
N ASN A 260 -6.40 -17.45 -2.49
CA ASN A 260 -5.65 -16.48 -1.69
C ASN A 260 -6.24 -16.19 -0.31
N LYS A 261 -7.51 -16.57 -0.04
CA LYS A 261 -8.20 -16.42 1.26
C LYS A 261 -8.47 -17.72 1.97
N ASP A 262 -8.93 -18.73 1.22
CA ASP A 262 -9.33 -20.01 1.81
C ASP A 262 -8.10 -20.92 2.04
N GLY A 263 -7.01 -20.72 1.27
CA GLY A 263 -5.75 -21.43 1.45
C GLY A 263 -5.47 -22.47 0.36
N GLU A 264 -4.74 -23.54 0.70
CA GLU A 264 -4.28 -24.55 -0.27
C GLU A 264 -4.60 -25.98 0.18
N ILE A 265 -4.84 -26.86 -0.80
CA ILE A 265 -4.89 -28.31 -0.64
C ILE A 265 -3.79 -28.90 -1.50
N VAL A 266 -2.87 -29.61 -0.87
CA VAL A 266 -1.68 -30.16 -1.53
C VAL A 266 -1.59 -31.67 -1.31
N ASP A 267 -1.31 -32.42 -2.38
CA ASP A 267 -0.95 -33.84 -2.34
C ASP A 267 0.48 -33.99 -2.88
N ALA A 268 1.45 -34.14 -1.98
CA ALA A 268 2.86 -34.24 -2.32
C ALA A 268 3.24 -35.52 -3.10
N ARG A 269 2.30 -36.44 -3.28
CA ARG A 269 2.49 -37.66 -4.05
C ARG A 269 2.25 -37.48 -5.55
N MET A 270 1.65 -36.34 -5.94
CA MET A 270 1.25 -36.07 -7.33
C MET A 270 2.33 -35.28 -8.08
N ASP A 271 2.42 -35.59 -9.38
CA ASP A 271 3.26 -34.86 -10.34
C ASP A 271 2.45 -34.67 -11.63
N ALA A 272 2.37 -33.40 -12.09
CA ALA A 272 1.56 -32.99 -13.22
C ALA A 272 1.87 -33.74 -14.54
N PHE A 273 3.09 -34.16 -14.72
CA PHE A 273 3.61 -34.72 -15.99
C PHE A 273 4.19 -36.13 -15.87
N ALA A 274 4.04 -36.79 -14.71
CA ALA A 274 4.55 -38.16 -14.51
C ALA A 274 3.77 -39.21 -15.31
N ASP A 275 2.44 -39.06 -15.44
CA ASP A 275 1.58 -39.95 -16.21
C ASP A 275 1.07 -39.25 -17.49
N SER A 276 1.58 -39.71 -18.65
CA SER A 276 1.21 -39.12 -19.94
C SER A 276 -0.28 -39.27 -20.30
N SER A 277 -1.02 -40.20 -19.66
CA SER A 277 -2.46 -40.38 -19.89
C SER A 277 -3.30 -39.21 -19.41
N TYR A 278 -2.77 -38.41 -18.48
CA TYR A 278 -3.41 -37.17 -17.97
C TYR A 278 -2.82 -35.89 -18.56
N VAL A 279 -1.91 -36.01 -19.53
CA VAL A 279 -1.31 -34.84 -20.19
C VAL A 279 -2.04 -34.55 -21.49
N GLY A 280 -2.63 -33.36 -21.54
CA GLY A 280 -3.24 -32.81 -22.76
C GLY A 280 -2.45 -31.63 -23.31
N TYR A 281 -3.12 -30.86 -24.17
CA TYR A 281 -2.58 -29.61 -24.70
C TYR A 281 -3.43 -28.43 -24.24
N ALA A 282 -2.77 -27.28 -24.09
CA ALA A 282 -3.42 -26.02 -23.75
C ALA A 282 -4.43 -25.60 -24.84
N LYS A 283 -5.48 -24.92 -24.41
CA LYS A 283 -6.51 -24.37 -25.29
C LYS A 283 -6.26 -22.89 -25.54
N LEU A 284 -6.38 -22.47 -26.79
CA LEU A 284 -6.31 -21.04 -27.11
C LEU A 284 -7.52 -20.30 -26.53
N THR A 285 -7.25 -19.12 -26.00
CA THR A 285 -8.27 -18.21 -25.52
C THR A 285 -7.91 -16.76 -25.92
N SER A 286 -8.63 -15.79 -25.44
CA SER A 286 -8.36 -14.36 -25.66
C SER A 286 -8.62 -13.53 -24.41
N HIS A 287 -7.98 -12.38 -24.35
CA HIS A 287 -8.29 -11.33 -23.38
C HIS A 287 -8.25 -9.97 -24.12
N GLU A 288 -9.22 -9.10 -23.82
CA GLU A 288 -9.39 -7.85 -24.57
C GLU A 288 -8.40 -6.76 -24.13
N VAL A 289 -7.91 -6.85 -22.89
CA VAL A 289 -6.98 -5.85 -22.34
C VAL A 289 -5.56 -6.17 -22.76
N LEU A 290 -4.89 -5.19 -23.37
CA LEU A 290 -3.46 -5.30 -23.68
C LEU A 290 -2.66 -5.23 -22.37
N PRO A 291 -1.76 -6.20 -22.12
CA PRO A 291 -0.91 -6.14 -20.93
C PRO A 291 0.00 -4.91 -20.91
N THR A 292 0.14 -4.28 -19.76
CA THR A 292 1.04 -3.15 -19.47
C THR A 292 2.14 -3.58 -18.52
N CYS A 293 3.25 -2.85 -18.48
CA CYS A 293 4.31 -3.13 -17.52
C CYS A 293 3.83 -2.92 -16.08
N SER A 294 4.43 -3.62 -15.15
CA SER A 294 4.06 -3.47 -13.73
C SER A 294 4.38 -2.08 -13.18
N ASN A 295 5.49 -1.44 -13.59
CA ASN A 295 5.95 -0.12 -13.11
C ASN A 295 5.92 0.04 -11.57
N ASN A 296 6.01 -1.04 -10.84
CA ASN A 296 5.91 -1.11 -9.38
C ASN A 296 6.94 -2.07 -8.81
N VAL A 297 7.19 -1.97 -7.51
CA VAL A 297 7.99 -2.96 -6.78
C VAL A 297 7.25 -4.29 -6.70
N PRO A 298 7.96 -5.43 -6.76
CA PRO A 298 7.35 -6.75 -6.62
C PRO A 298 6.86 -6.99 -5.19
N VAL A 299 5.95 -7.94 -5.04
CA VAL A 299 5.69 -8.57 -3.73
C VAL A 299 6.74 -9.65 -3.53
N THR A 300 7.44 -9.63 -2.40
CA THR A 300 8.53 -10.57 -2.12
C THR A 300 8.42 -11.17 -0.72
N LYS A 301 9.27 -12.14 -0.43
CA LYS A 301 9.43 -12.74 0.91
C LYS A 301 10.45 -11.94 1.70
N HIS A 302 10.18 -11.76 3.01
CA HIS A 302 11.00 -10.92 3.90
C HIS A 302 11.36 -11.65 5.20
N GLU A 303 11.00 -11.11 6.36
CA GLU A 303 11.39 -11.63 7.66
C GLU A 303 10.79 -13.00 7.96
N THR A 304 11.55 -13.82 8.69
CA THR A 304 11.14 -15.17 9.10
C THR A 304 11.04 -15.29 10.62
N PHE A 305 10.06 -16.10 11.07
CA PHE A 305 9.85 -16.36 12.50
C PHE A 305 9.67 -17.85 12.73
N HIS A 306 10.44 -18.40 13.66
CA HIS A 306 10.26 -19.77 14.16
C HIS A 306 9.19 -19.79 15.24
N PRO A 307 8.35 -20.84 15.34
CA PRO A 307 7.29 -20.93 16.33
C PRO A 307 7.76 -21.48 17.65
N LEU A 308 7.11 -21.04 18.73
CA LEU A 308 7.01 -21.81 19.96
C LEU A 308 5.87 -22.81 19.81
N ILE A 309 6.18 -24.12 19.89
CA ILE A 309 5.19 -25.19 19.76
C ILE A 309 4.71 -25.62 21.15
N THR A 310 3.41 -25.61 21.36
CA THR A 310 2.74 -26.08 22.57
C THR A 310 1.55 -27.00 22.21
N THR A 311 0.91 -27.58 23.21
CA THR A 311 -0.36 -28.30 23.03
C THR A 311 -1.49 -27.42 23.60
N ALA A 312 -2.44 -27.07 22.75
CA ALA A 312 -3.62 -26.33 23.15
C ALA A 312 -4.57 -27.17 24.02
N PRO A 313 -5.45 -26.56 24.83
CA PRO A 313 -6.42 -27.28 25.65
C PRO A 313 -7.31 -28.26 24.91
N ASN A 314 -7.58 -28.03 23.61
CA ASN A 314 -8.32 -28.93 22.72
C ASN A 314 -7.48 -30.15 22.23
N GLY A 315 -6.24 -30.28 22.70
CA GLY A 315 -5.32 -31.40 22.39
C GLY A 315 -4.55 -31.24 21.07
N LYS A 316 -4.73 -30.16 20.31
CA LYS A 316 -4.03 -29.92 19.06
C LYS A 316 -2.69 -29.20 19.30
N LYS A 317 -1.77 -29.31 18.34
CA LYS A 317 -0.50 -28.57 18.36
C LYS A 317 -0.77 -27.11 18.02
N LEU A 318 -0.36 -26.20 18.89
CA LEU A 318 -0.47 -24.75 18.75
C LEU A 318 0.94 -24.15 18.57
N LEU A 319 1.10 -23.37 17.52
CA LEU A 319 2.33 -22.68 17.15
C LEU A 319 2.12 -21.18 17.34
N ASP A 320 2.92 -20.52 18.19
CA ASP A 320 2.97 -19.05 18.34
C ASP A 320 4.25 -18.53 17.67
N PHE A 321 4.12 -17.73 16.62
CA PHE A 321 5.24 -17.11 15.92
C PHE A 321 5.69 -15.79 16.55
N GLY A 322 5.03 -15.32 17.59
CA GLY A 322 5.39 -14.11 18.35
C GLY A 322 4.99 -12.79 17.67
N GLN A 323 4.81 -12.78 16.34
CA GLN A 323 4.46 -11.60 15.53
C GLN A 323 3.19 -11.87 14.72
N ASN A 324 2.19 -10.98 14.80
CA ASN A 324 1.07 -10.97 13.86
C ASN A 324 1.54 -10.37 12.52
N LEU A 325 1.31 -11.05 11.41
CA LEU A 325 1.83 -10.67 10.10
C LEU A 325 0.92 -11.13 8.95
N ALA A 326 1.10 -10.53 7.78
CA ALA A 326 0.68 -11.16 6.52
C ALA A 326 1.84 -12.01 6.00
N GLY A 327 1.62 -13.29 5.77
CA GLY A 327 2.70 -14.17 5.36
C GLY A 327 2.26 -15.56 4.95
N ILE A 328 3.25 -16.38 4.75
CA ILE A 328 3.14 -17.77 4.34
C ILE A 328 3.82 -18.68 5.36
N ILE A 329 3.59 -19.96 5.24
CA ILE A 329 4.27 -20.99 6.04
C ILE A 329 5.21 -21.79 5.14
N SER A 330 6.38 -22.11 5.66
CA SER A 330 7.29 -23.10 5.10
C SER A 330 7.59 -24.15 6.18
N PHE A 331 7.56 -25.41 5.80
CA PHE A 331 7.91 -26.49 6.71
C PHE A 331 8.60 -27.66 6.01
N ARG A 332 9.39 -28.41 6.77
CA ARG A 332 10.00 -29.67 6.39
C ARG A 332 9.67 -30.72 7.44
N VAL A 333 9.03 -31.84 7.03
CA VAL A 333 8.60 -32.90 7.94
C VAL A 333 8.92 -34.27 7.36
N HIS A 334 9.22 -35.22 8.24
CA HIS A 334 9.33 -36.63 7.85
C HIS A 334 8.01 -37.35 8.13
N ALA A 335 7.46 -38.02 7.13
CA ALA A 335 6.13 -38.65 7.22
C ALA A 335 6.02 -39.96 6.43
N GLU A 336 4.98 -40.72 6.70
CA GLU A 336 4.59 -41.86 5.94
C GLU A 336 3.66 -41.50 4.77
N ASN A 337 3.63 -42.39 3.75
CA ASN A 337 2.79 -42.14 2.59
C ASN A 337 1.31 -42.04 2.94
N GLY A 338 0.69 -40.93 2.60
CA GLY A 338 -0.72 -40.64 2.82
C GLY A 338 -1.06 -40.05 4.20
N GLN A 339 -0.10 -39.85 5.09
CA GLN A 339 -0.33 -39.08 6.30
C GLN A 339 -0.82 -37.66 5.95
N ARG A 340 -1.75 -37.11 6.74
CA ARG A 340 -2.36 -35.79 6.47
C ARG A 340 -2.11 -34.84 7.62
N MET A 341 -1.85 -33.60 7.27
CA MET A 341 -1.80 -32.46 8.18
C MET A 341 -2.83 -31.41 7.76
N VAL A 342 -3.50 -30.83 8.74
CA VAL A 342 -4.39 -29.67 8.53
C VAL A 342 -3.89 -28.53 9.39
N TRP A 343 -3.50 -27.45 8.74
CA TRP A 343 -3.06 -26.21 9.35
C TRP A 343 -4.18 -25.18 9.30
N ARG A 344 -4.41 -24.46 10.39
CA ARG A 344 -5.31 -23.31 10.45
C ARG A 344 -4.57 -22.12 11.04
N PHE A 345 -4.79 -20.93 10.47
CA PHE A 345 -4.05 -19.73 10.80
C PHE A 345 -4.99 -18.67 11.36
N GLY A 346 -4.61 -17.98 12.44
CA GLY A 346 -5.40 -16.93 13.07
C GLY A 346 -4.60 -15.94 13.88
N GLU A 347 -5.26 -14.86 14.29
CA GLU A 347 -4.65 -13.73 14.97
C GLU A 347 -4.71 -13.83 16.49
N MET A 348 -5.61 -14.64 17.04
CA MET A 348 -5.87 -14.66 18.48
C MET A 348 -6.26 -16.05 19.00
N LEU A 349 -6.18 -16.20 20.29
CA LEU A 349 -6.69 -17.35 21.03
C LEU A 349 -8.02 -16.96 21.73
N ASP A 350 -8.86 -17.96 22.00
CA ASP A 350 -10.04 -17.80 22.84
C ASP A 350 -9.69 -17.74 24.34
N GLU A 351 -10.69 -17.54 25.19
CA GLU A 351 -10.51 -17.46 26.65
C GLU A 351 -9.92 -18.74 27.26
N GLU A 352 -10.07 -19.88 26.57
CA GLU A 352 -9.55 -21.18 26.97
C GLU A 352 -8.10 -21.41 26.48
N GLY A 353 -7.60 -20.58 25.56
CA GLY A 353 -6.26 -20.70 24.97
C GLY A 353 -6.20 -21.53 23.68
N ASN A 354 -7.33 -21.80 23.04
CA ASN A 354 -7.37 -22.45 21.72
C ASN A 354 -7.35 -21.42 20.62
N LEU A 355 -6.89 -21.80 19.43
CA LEU A 355 -6.98 -20.93 18.25
C LEU A 355 -8.45 -20.63 17.93
N THR A 356 -8.79 -19.35 17.80
CA THR A 356 -10.09 -18.91 17.31
C THR A 356 -9.97 -18.09 16.04
N LEU A 357 -10.96 -18.24 15.15
CA LEU A 357 -11.10 -17.45 13.92
C LEU A 357 -12.37 -16.58 13.97
N ALA A 358 -13.01 -16.48 15.14
CA ALA A 358 -14.29 -15.78 15.29
C ALA A 358 -14.22 -14.30 14.91
N ASN A 359 -13.07 -13.66 15.15
CA ASN A 359 -12.84 -12.25 14.80
C ASN A 359 -12.69 -11.99 13.29
N ILE A 360 -12.31 -13.01 12.53
CA ILE A 360 -11.97 -12.86 11.10
C ILE A 360 -12.90 -13.62 10.15
N GLN A 361 -13.71 -14.54 10.64
CA GLN A 361 -14.60 -15.33 9.80
C GLN A 361 -16.01 -14.75 9.71
N LEU A 362 -16.55 -14.75 8.49
CA LEU A 362 -17.95 -14.45 8.22
C LEU A 362 -18.64 -15.68 7.65
N THR A 363 -19.83 -15.98 8.18
CA THR A 363 -20.68 -17.07 7.66
C THR A 363 -21.93 -16.49 6.99
N ARG A 364 -22.09 -16.78 5.71
CA ARG A 364 -23.27 -16.39 4.94
C ARG A 364 -23.77 -17.55 4.11
N LYS A 365 -25.06 -17.88 4.22
CA LYS A 365 -25.70 -18.99 3.46
C LYS A 365 -24.90 -20.30 3.55
N LYS A 366 -24.51 -20.72 4.76
CA LYS A 366 -23.77 -21.96 5.03
C LYS A 366 -22.31 -21.99 4.48
N ARG A 367 -21.78 -20.86 4.05
CA ARG A 367 -20.38 -20.72 3.65
C ARG A 367 -19.66 -19.82 4.64
N THR A 368 -18.57 -20.33 5.22
CA THR A 368 -17.66 -19.59 6.07
C THR A 368 -16.42 -19.19 5.26
N THR A 369 -15.94 -17.96 5.42
CA THR A 369 -14.74 -17.42 4.76
C THR A 369 -14.11 -16.32 5.63
N PRO A 370 -12.78 -16.13 5.66
CA PRO A 370 -11.76 -16.98 5.05
C PRO A 370 -11.61 -18.29 5.82
N LEU A 371 -11.18 -19.37 5.17
CA LEU A 371 -10.84 -20.61 5.86
C LEU A 371 -9.44 -20.54 6.46
N GLN A 372 -8.51 -19.79 5.85
CA GLN A 372 -7.11 -19.69 6.26
C GLN A 372 -6.51 -21.06 6.61
N LYS A 373 -6.56 -21.99 5.66
CA LYS A 373 -6.29 -23.40 5.91
C LYS A 373 -5.35 -23.99 4.86
N ILE A 374 -4.43 -24.85 5.32
CA ILE A 374 -3.67 -25.75 4.44
C ILE A 374 -4.05 -27.18 4.80
N GLU A 375 -4.37 -27.99 3.79
CA GLU A 375 -4.47 -29.45 3.89
C GLU A 375 -3.31 -30.06 3.09
N PHE A 376 -2.45 -30.81 3.76
CA PHE A 376 -1.26 -31.39 3.15
C PHE A 376 -1.28 -32.91 3.32
N THR A 377 -1.20 -33.63 2.18
CA THR A 377 -1.04 -35.08 2.15
C THR A 377 0.41 -35.42 1.82
N CYS A 378 1.07 -36.11 2.73
CA CYS A 378 2.47 -36.43 2.64
C CYS A 378 2.77 -37.61 1.69
N LYS A 379 3.92 -37.59 1.05
CA LYS A 379 4.58 -38.76 0.46
C LYS A 379 5.48 -39.42 1.50
N ASN A 380 5.96 -40.64 1.23
CA ASN A 380 6.89 -41.32 2.12
C ASN A 380 8.22 -40.59 2.22
N GLY A 381 8.76 -40.46 3.45
CA GLY A 381 10.01 -39.78 3.74
C GLY A 381 9.88 -38.27 3.96
N TRP A 382 10.89 -37.51 3.54
CA TRP A 382 10.90 -36.05 3.72
C TRP A 382 9.94 -35.33 2.79
N ASN A 383 9.13 -34.47 3.37
CA ASN A 383 8.21 -33.57 2.68
C ASN A 383 8.62 -32.11 2.96
N GLU A 384 8.73 -31.33 1.92
CA GLU A 384 8.98 -29.90 1.98
C GLU A 384 7.80 -29.18 1.36
N TYR A 385 7.37 -28.12 2.00
CA TYR A 385 6.26 -27.29 1.53
C TYR A 385 6.52 -25.83 1.87
N GLU A 386 6.18 -24.98 0.94
CA GLU A 386 6.04 -23.54 1.11
C GLU A 386 4.76 -23.12 0.41
N SER A 387 3.92 -22.28 1.06
CA SER A 387 2.68 -21.77 0.43
C SER A 387 3.02 -21.01 -0.85
N ARG A 388 2.24 -21.22 -1.92
CA ARG A 388 2.60 -20.71 -3.26
C ARG A 388 1.64 -19.63 -3.78
N PHE A 389 0.33 -19.81 -3.56
CA PHE A 389 -0.72 -18.99 -4.16
C PHE A 389 -1.70 -18.41 -3.13
N THR A 390 -1.30 -18.35 -1.88
CA THR A 390 -2.07 -17.83 -0.76
C THR A 390 -1.18 -17.03 0.18
N VAL A 391 -1.77 -16.08 0.88
CA VAL A 391 -1.15 -15.35 1.99
C VAL A 391 -2.13 -15.40 3.15
N PHE A 392 -1.65 -15.59 4.37
CA PHE A 392 -2.46 -15.62 5.58
C PHE A 392 -2.16 -14.42 6.47
N GLY A 393 -3.18 -13.91 7.16
CA GLY A 393 -2.98 -13.00 8.28
C GLY A 393 -2.99 -13.82 9.57
N PHE A 394 -1.89 -13.84 10.33
CA PHE A 394 -1.80 -14.69 11.51
C PHE A 394 -0.63 -14.35 12.43
N ARG A 395 -0.80 -14.70 13.69
CA ARG A 395 0.26 -14.88 14.67
C ARG A 395 0.37 -16.35 15.09
N TYR A 396 -0.77 -17.04 15.10
CA TYR A 396 -0.88 -18.41 15.56
C TYR A 396 -1.24 -19.37 14.43
N ALA A 397 -0.73 -20.60 14.53
CA ALA A 397 -1.21 -21.71 13.73
C ALA A 397 -1.60 -22.89 14.61
N GLU A 398 -2.70 -23.55 14.28
CA GLU A 398 -3.12 -24.83 14.86
C GLU A 398 -2.87 -25.95 13.84
N VAL A 399 -2.23 -27.03 14.28
CA VAL A 399 -1.94 -28.18 13.42
C VAL A 399 -2.61 -29.45 13.96
N GLU A 400 -3.36 -30.10 13.09
CA GLU A 400 -4.02 -31.37 13.31
C GLU A 400 -3.38 -32.44 12.43
N GLY A 401 -3.07 -33.60 13.01
CA GLY A 401 -2.44 -34.77 12.34
C GLY A 401 -1.30 -35.35 13.19
N ASP A 402 -0.94 -36.62 12.88
CA ASP A 402 0.02 -37.42 13.65
C ASP A 402 1.46 -37.29 13.15
N VAL A 403 1.80 -36.19 12.48
CA VAL A 403 3.16 -35.90 12.00
C VAL A 403 3.93 -35.16 13.10
N GLU A 404 5.16 -35.59 13.36
CA GLU A 404 6.03 -34.91 14.29
C GLU A 404 6.47 -33.54 13.72
N LEU A 405 6.41 -32.50 14.54
CA LEU A 405 6.77 -31.14 14.17
C LEU A 405 8.01 -30.71 14.96
N ASP A 406 9.03 -30.28 14.23
CA ASP A 406 10.24 -29.68 14.78
C ASP A 406 10.22 -28.16 14.51
N PRO A 407 10.26 -27.30 15.55
CA PRO A 407 10.22 -25.86 15.38
C PRO A 407 11.37 -25.31 14.50
N GLU A 408 12.53 -25.95 14.48
CA GLU A 408 13.66 -25.53 13.61
C GLU A 408 13.37 -25.74 12.12
N ASN A 409 12.46 -26.66 11.78
CA ASN A 409 12.05 -26.95 10.42
C ASN A 409 10.75 -26.27 10.01
N ILE A 410 10.28 -25.28 10.79
CA ILE A 410 9.04 -24.55 10.53
C ILE A 410 9.31 -23.05 10.64
N VAL A 411 8.92 -22.30 9.63
CA VAL A 411 9.00 -20.83 9.65
C VAL A 411 7.75 -20.20 9.06
N SER A 412 7.27 -19.14 9.67
CA SER A 412 6.43 -18.17 8.99
C SER A 412 7.30 -17.16 8.27
N ILE A 413 6.91 -16.75 7.08
CA ILE A 413 7.66 -15.81 6.23
C ILE A 413 6.73 -14.64 5.91
N ALA A 414 7.12 -13.44 6.30
CA ALA A 414 6.37 -12.23 5.96
C ALA A 414 6.41 -11.98 4.45
N VAL A 415 5.26 -11.60 3.87
CA VAL A 415 5.11 -11.35 2.43
C VAL A 415 4.44 -9.99 2.23
N TYR A 416 5.14 -9.07 1.56
CA TYR A 416 4.64 -7.74 1.24
C TYR A 416 5.40 -7.12 0.05
N SER A 417 4.89 -6.00 -0.49
CA SER A 417 5.55 -5.26 -1.57
C SER A 417 6.92 -4.76 -1.12
N ASP A 418 7.97 -4.98 -1.93
CA ASP A 418 9.39 -4.70 -1.61
C ASP A 418 9.69 -3.19 -1.56
N MET A 419 8.96 -2.49 -0.72
CA MET A 419 9.20 -1.08 -0.41
C MET A 419 10.26 -0.97 0.67
N LYS A 420 11.38 -0.32 0.36
CA LYS A 420 12.42 -0.06 1.35
C LYS A 420 11.87 0.75 2.52
N THR A 421 12.29 0.43 3.74
CA THR A 421 12.07 1.29 4.90
C THR A 421 12.92 2.56 4.73
N VAL A 422 12.26 3.72 4.67
CA VAL A 422 12.90 5.04 4.49
C VAL A 422 12.84 5.90 5.74
N GLY A 423 12.02 5.53 6.72
CA GLY A 423 11.88 6.24 7.98
C GLY A 423 12.21 5.40 9.19
N SER A 424 12.81 6.02 10.20
CA SER A 424 12.96 5.43 11.52
C SER A 424 12.51 6.42 12.60
N PHE A 425 11.99 5.88 13.70
CA PHE A 425 11.63 6.64 14.88
C PHE A 425 12.04 5.88 16.13
N LYS A 426 12.60 6.59 17.10
CA LYS A 426 12.93 6.08 18.42
C LYS A 426 12.82 7.19 19.47
N CYS A 427 12.36 6.83 20.67
CA CYS A 427 12.30 7.74 21.80
C CYS A 427 12.58 7.00 23.11
N SER A 428 12.58 7.72 24.24
CA SER A 428 12.78 7.12 25.55
C SER A 428 11.57 6.33 26.07
N ASP A 429 10.39 6.48 25.48
CA ASP A 429 9.17 5.76 25.83
C ASP A 429 9.09 4.41 25.11
N LEU A 430 9.18 3.32 25.85
CA LEU A 430 9.16 1.96 25.29
C LEU A 430 7.80 1.58 24.67
N LEU A 431 6.68 2.05 25.23
CA LEU A 431 5.35 1.75 24.67
C LEU A 431 5.15 2.48 23.36
N LEU A 432 5.60 3.74 23.26
CA LEU A 432 5.53 4.51 22.02
C LEU A 432 6.41 3.89 20.92
N ASN A 433 7.60 3.41 21.26
CA ASN A 433 8.44 2.65 20.32
C ASN A 433 7.76 1.36 19.85
N ARG A 434 7.11 0.61 20.74
CA ARG A 434 6.34 -0.59 20.39
C ARG A 434 5.13 -0.25 19.52
N PHE A 435 4.43 0.85 19.79
CA PHE A 435 3.32 1.31 18.97
C PHE A 435 3.80 1.66 17.54
N TYR A 436 4.93 2.35 17.41
CA TYR A 436 5.55 2.63 16.10
C TYR A 436 5.88 1.33 15.35
N GLN A 437 6.48 0.35 16.03
CA GLN A 437 6.79 -0.96 15.43
C GLN A 437 5.51 -1.72 15.03
N ALA A 438 4.47 -1.71 15.85
CA ALA A 438 3.19 -2.31 15.53
C ALA A 438 2.53 -1.64 14.31
N THR A 439 2.68 -0.31 14.16
CA THR A 439 2.24 0.41 12.96
C THR A 439 3.02 -0.01 11.72
N MET A 440 4.33 -0.16 11.83
CA MET A 440 5.18 -0.64 10.72
C MET A 440 4.78 -2.07 10.29
N TRP A 441 4.52 -2.97 11.25
CA TRP A 441 4.07 -4.32 10.95
C TRP A 441 2.68 -4.37 10.32
N SER A 442 1.76 -3.51 10.76
CA SER A 442 0.46 -3.38 10.10
C SER A 442 0.58 -2.80 8.69
N ALA A 443 1.48 -1.82 8.48
CA ALA A 443 1.76 -1.31 7.15
C ALA A 443 2.33 -2.40 6.23
N LYS A 444 3.37 -3.13 6.64
CA LYS A 444 3.93 -4.26 5.91
C LYS A 444 2.87 -5.29 5.55
N SER A 445 2.07 -5.70 6.53
CA SER A 445 1.03 -6.74 6.36
C SER A 445 -0.08 -6.35 5.39
N ASN A 446 -0.31 -5.06 5.18
CA ASN A 446 -1.43 -4.56 4.39
C ASN A 446 -1.02 -3.86 3.09
N HIS A 447 0.26 -3.88 2.73
CA HIS A 447 0.75 -3.39 1.44
C HIS A 447 1.25 -4.55 0.56
N LEU A 448 0.32 -5.31 0.00
CA LEU A 448 0.57 -6.46 -0.87
C LEU A 448 -0.02 -6.17 -2.25
N ASP A 449 0.77 -5.50 -3.10
CA ASP A 449 0.44 -4.94 -4.42
C ASP A 449 -0.64 -3.85 -4.41
N ILE A 450 -1.52 -3.86 -3.41
CA ILE A 450 -2.52 -2.83 -3.10
C ILE A 450 -2.54 -2.56 -1.58
N PRO A 451 -3.01 -1.38 -1.13
CA PRO A 451 -3.22 -1.13 0.29
C PRO A 451 -4.54 -1.78 0.75
N THR A 452 -4.44 -2.93 1.42
CA THR A 452 -5.63 -3.61 1.99
C THR A 452 -5.94 -3.09 3.39
N ASP A 453 -7.20 -3.21 3.82
CA ASP A 453 -7.65 -2.90 5.18
C ASP A 453 -7.04 -3.84 6.22
N CYS A 454 -7.11 -5.14 5.94
CA CYS A 454 -6.61 -6.21 6.79
C CYS A 454 -6.11 -7.40 5.96
N PRO A 455 -5.17 -8.23 6.48
CA PRO A 455 -4.67 -9.40 5.76
C PRO A 455 -5.54 -10.64 5.96
N THR A 456 -6.67 -10.53 6.65
CA THR A 456 -7.51 -11.64 7.08
C THR A 456 -8.88 -11.68 6.41
N ARG A 457 -9.86 -10.97 6.99
CA ARG A 457 -11.29 -11.08 6.65
C ARG A 457 -11.62 -10.54 5.27
N GLU A 458 -11.16 -9.33 4.94
CA GLU A 458 -11.61 -8.61 3.74
C GLU A 458 -10.57 -8.61 2.63
N ARG A 459 -9.35 -8.17 2.92
CA ARG A 459 -8.25 -7.98 1.97
C ARG A 459 -8.70 -7.12 0.79
N HIS A 460 -9.41 -6.03 1.12
CA HIS A 460 -9.92 -5.04 0.18
C HIS A 460 -9.07 -3.77 0.21
N GLY A 461 -8.88 -3.18 -0.96
CA GLY A 461 -8.25 -1.87 -1.10
C GLY A 461 -9.20 -0.74 -0.69
N TRP A 462 -9.48 -0.60 0.60
CA TRP A 462 -10.32 0.45 1.14
C TRP A 462 -9.68 1.83 0.96
N THR A 463 -10.38 2.70 0.24
CA THR A 463 -9.82 4.01 -0.15
C THR A 463 -9.74 4.99 1.02
N GLY A 464 -10.62 4.86 2.01
CA GLY A 464 -10.57 5.64 3.24
C GLY A 464 -9.30 5.35 4.04
N ASP A 465 -9.04 4.08 4.27
CA ASP A 465 -7.87 3.59 5.00
C ASP A 465 -6.57 4.05 4.34
N ALA A 466 -6.46 3.83 3.03
CA ALA A 466 -5.28 4.22 2.27
C ALA A 466 -5.03 5.74 2.31
N GLN A 467 -6.07 6.57 2.17
CA GLN A 467 -5.87 8.01 2.16
C GLN A 467 -5.48 8.58 3.53
N ILE A 468 -6.04 8.06 4.65
CA ILE A 468 -5.67 8.57 5.98
C ILE A 468 -4.25 8.16 6.37
N PHE A 469 -3.79 7.00 5.92
CA PHE A 469 -2.47 6.46 6.24
C PHE A 469 -1.35 6.92 5.30
N PHE A 470 -1.67 7.55 4.16
CA PHE A 470 -0.72 7.90 3.11
C PHE A 470 0.53 8.62 3.62
N GLU A 471 0.38 9.64 4.46
CA GLU A 471 1.51 10.43 4.97
C GLU A 471 2.41 9.58 5.87
N THR A 472 1.83 8.76 6.73
CA THR A 472 2.58 7.82 7.57
C THR A 472 3.33 6.80 6.71
N ALA A 473 2.67 6.21 5.70
CA ALA A 473 3.32 5.27 4.78
C ALA A 473 4.50 5.93 4.04
N ALA A 474 4.33 7.17 3.57
CA ALA A 474 5.37 7.91 2.85
C ALA A 474 6.59 8.29 3.73
N TYR A 475 6.38 8.48 5.05
CA TYR A 475 7.50 8.61 5.98
C TYR A 475 8.17 7.27 6.31
N MET A 476 7.42 6.18 6.35
CA MET A 476 7.94 4.87 6.77
C MET A 476 8.59 4.09 5.63
N MET A 477 8.03 4.16 4.43
CA MET A 477 8.34 3.31 3.28
C MET A 477 8.57 4.12 2.01
N ASP A 478 9.34 3.59 1.06
CA ASP A 478 9.50 4.14 -0.31
C ASP A 478 8.20 3.94 -1.10
N PHE A 479 7.23 4.80 -0.79
CA PHE A 479 5.82 4.63 -1.14
C PHE A 479 5.44 5.18 -2.52
N ALA A 480 6.36 5.83 -3.24
CA ALA A 480 6.03 6.59 -4.44
C ALA A 480 5.53 5.70 -5.59
N SER A 481 6.26 4.66 -5.99
CA SER A 481 5.86 3.76 -7.09
C SER A 481 4.59 2.98 -6.75
N PHE A 482 4.52 2.44 -5.54
CA PHE A 482 3.36 1.70 -5.04
C PHE A 482 2.08 2.54 -5.05
N SER A 483 2.13 3.72 -4.48
CA SER A 483 0.95 4.61 -4.44
C SER A 483 0.55 5.15 -5.81
N LYS A 484 1.51 5.41 -6.71
CA LYS A 484 1.23 5.80 -8.10
C LYS A 484 0.52 4.67 -8.85
N LYS A 485 1.01 3.42 -8.73
CA LYS A 485 0.36 2.24 -9.33
C LYS A 485 -1.10 2.14 -8.85
N TRP A 486 -1.33 2.23 -7.56
CA TRP A 486 -2.69 2.09 -7.02
C TRP A 486 -3.61 3.28 -7.37
N LEU A 487 -3.08 4.50 -7.55
CA LEU A 487 -3.85 5.62 -8.08
C LEU A 487 -4.34 5.37 -9.51
N HIS A 488 -3.56 4.68 -10.35
CA HIS A 488 -4.07 4.23 -11.66
C HIS A 488 -5.28 3.30 -11.48
N ASP A 489 -5.23 2.34 -10.56
CA ASP A 489 -6.37 1.45 -10.29
C ASP A 489 -7.61 2.24 -9.81
N VAL A 490 -7.43 3.28 -8.97
CA VAL A 490 -8.52 4.17 -8.51
C VAL A 490 -9.20 4.87 -9.69
N PHE A 491 -8.42 5.47 -10.60
CA PHE A 491 -8.97 6.21 -11.74
C PHE A 491 -9.45 5.30 -12.88
N ASP A 492 -8.87 4.11 -13.07
CA ASP A 492 -9.40 3.10 -13.99
C ASP A 492 -10.84 2.70 -13.65
N TRP A 493 -11.22 2.76 -12.36
CA TRP A 493 -12.56 2.44 -11.90
C TRP A 493 -13.53 3.63 -11.95
N GLN A 494 -13.06 4.87 -12.12
CA GLN A 494 -13.90 6.06 -12.10
C GLN A 494 -15.09 5.95 -13.05
N LYS A 495 -16.31 6.22 -12.55
CA LYS A 495 -17.54 6.19 -13.34
C LYS A 495 -17.68 7.43 -14.24
N LYS A 496 -18.54 7.32 -15.25
CA LYS A 496 -18.81 8.41 -16.22
C LYS A 496 -19.32 9.70 -15.58
N ASP A 497 -20.05 9.60 -14.46
CA ASP A 497 -20.56 10.75 -13.70
C ASP A 497 -19.50 11.42 -12.81
N GLY A 498 -18.30 10.87 -12.77
CA GLY A 498 -17.17 11.33 -11.97
C GLY A 498 -17.01 10.62 -10.62
N CYS A 499 -17.97 9.77 -10.24
CA CYS A 499 -17.93 9.03 -8.99
C CYS A 499 -16.66 8.17 -8.89
N LEU A 500 -15.98 8.20 -7.75
CA LEU A 500 -14.88 7.33 -7.38
C LEU A 500 -15.33 6.23 -6.41
N PRO A 501 -14.64 5.11 -6.37
CA PRO A 501 -15.01 3.97 -5.54
C PRO A 501 -14.60 4.15 -4.08
N HIS A 502 -15.16 3.33 -3.22
CA HIS A 502 -14.75 3.18 -1.83
C HIS A 502 -13.80 1.99 -1.62
N ILE A 503 -13.70 1.08 -2.58
CA ILE A 503 -12.85 -0.10 -2.60
C ILE A 503 -12.21 -0.24 -3.98
N VAL A 504 -10.90 -0.47 -4.05
CA VAL A 504 -10.13 -0.61 -5.30
C VAL A 504 -9.03 -1.67 -5.16
N PRO A 505 -8.97 -2.67 -6.06
CA PRO A 505 -9.99 -3.07 -7.05
C PRO A 505 -11.30 -3.51 -6.43
N ASP A 506 -12.39 -3.48 -7.21
CA ASP A 506 -13.76 -3.70 -6.71
C ASP A 506 -13.97 -5.08 -6.04
N GLY A 507 -13.35 -6.15 -6.57
CA GLY A 507 -13.49 -7.50 -6.01
C GLY A 507 -14.92 -7.98 -5.79
N GLY A 508 -15.90 -7.40 -6.49
CA GLY A 508 -17.32 -7.70 -6.36
C GLY A 508 -18.06 -6.87 -5.30
N ALA A 509 -17.42 -5.89 -4.66
CA ALA A 509 -18.04 -5.01 -3.67
C ALA A 509 -19.27 -4.28 -4.23
N ASP A 510 -19.26 -3.87 -5.49
CA ASP A 510 -20.40 -3.24 -6.17
C ASP A 510 -21.69 -4.12 -6.18
N SER A 511 -21.54 -5.42 -6.00
CA SER A 511 -22.73 -6.31 -5.97
C SER A 511 -23.59 -6.14 -4.71
N TYR A 512 -23.04 -5.57 -3.63
CA TYR A 512 -23.74 -5.40 -2.36
C TYR A 512 -23.54 -4.04 -1.67
N MET A 513 -22.52 -3.24 -2.10
CA MET A 513 -22.19 -1.95 -1.48
C MET A 513 -22.08 -0.81 -2.52
N ARG A 514 -22.62 -0.97 -3.71
CA ARG A 514 -22.56 0.01 -4.81
C ARG A 514 -22.99 1.42 -4.41
N SER A 515 -23.97 1.54 -3.52
CA SER A 515 -24.50 2.83 -3.03
C SER A 515 -23.49 3.62 -2.19
N MET A 516 -22.44 2.94 -1.66
CA MET A 516 -21.38 3.57 -0.87
C MET A 516 -20.28 4.23 -1.75
N ASN A 517 -20.29 3.98 -3.07
CA ASN A 517 -19.38 4.68 -3.96
C ASN A 517 -19.61 6.20 -3.89
N GLY A 518 -18.52 6.95 -3.90
CA GLY A 518 -18.54 8.39 -3.64
C GLY A 518 -18.74 8.76 -2.17
N SER A 519 -18.59 7.81 -1.23
CA SER A 519 -18.57 8.09 0.21
C SER A 519 -17.44 9.07 0.54
N VAL A 520 -17.79 10.16 1.21
CA VAL A 520 -16.80 11.16 1.64
C VAL A 520 -15.83 10.55 2.65
N GLY A 521 -14.58 11.04 2.67
CA GLY A 521 -13.51 10.47 3.47
C GLY A 521 -12.88 9.21 2.84
N TRP A 522 -13.61 8.49 1.97
CA TRP A 522 -13.15 7.32 1.20
C TRP A 522 -12.86 7.69 -0.25
N ALA A 523 -13.88 7.98 -1.03
CA ALA A 523 -13.74 8.35 -2.44
C ALA A 523 -12.93 9.65 -2.67
N ASP A 524 -12.78 10.47 -1.65
CA ASP A 524 -11.91 11.66 -1.64
C ASP A 524 -10.42 11.33 -1.87
N VAL A 525 -10.03 10.07 -1.79
CA VAL A 525 -8.71 9.54 -2.13
C VAL A 525 -8.18 10.09 -3.45
N GLY A 526 -9.06 10.23 -4.46
CA GLY A 526 -8.70 10.73 -5.79
C GLY A 526 -8.21 12.18 -5.82
N ILE A 527 -8.44 12.97 -4.77
CA ILE A 527 -7.89 14.32 -4.65
C ILE A 527 -6.84 14.38 -3.53
N LEU A 528 -7.12 13.73 -2.40
CA LEU A 528 -6.26 13.78 -1.21
C LEU A 528 -4.88 13.15 -1.47
N MET A 529 -4.85 11.95 -2.08
CA MET A 529 -3.58 11.27 -2.33
C MET A 529 -2.72 11.97 -3.39
N PRO A 530 -3.21 12.34 -4.59
CA PRO A 530 -2.39 13.08 -5.56
C PRO A 530 -1.82 14.38 -4.98
N TYR A 531 -2.61 15.13 -4.20
CA TYR A 531 -2.14 16.35 -3.56
C TYR A 531 -1.02 16.10 -2.55
N ARG A 532 -1.19 15.10 -1.66
CA ARG A 532 -0.16 14.70 -0.69
C ARG A 532 1.07 14.10 -1.37
N TYR A 533 0.87 13.32 -2.43
CA TYR A 533 1.95 12.76 -3.25
C TYR A 533 2.85 13.87 -3.82
N ALA A 534 2.23 14.85 -4.49
CA ALA A 534 2.97 15.99 -5.05
C ALA A 534 3.77 16.74 -3.98
N LYS A 535 3.22 16.87 -2.76
CA LYS A 535 3.87 17.54 -1.63
C LYS A 535 5.03 16.70 -1.07
N MET A 536 4.82 15.40 -0.82
CA MET A 536 5.81 14.53 -0.17
C MET A 536 6.98 14.20 -1.09
N PHE A 537 6.71 13.96 -2.38
CA PHE A 537 7.72 13.52 -3.34
C PHE A 537 8.17 14.65 -4.31
N GLY A 538 7.64 15.86 -4.18
CA GLY A 538 8.01 16.97 -5.06
C GLY A 538 7.59 16.78 -6.53
N ASP A 539 6.68 15.85 -6.82
CA ASP A 539 6.26 15.44 -8.16
C ASP A 539 4.90 16.02 -8.54
N LYS A 540 4.90 17.14 -9.24
CA LYS A 540 3.67 17.77 -9.74
C LYS A 540 3.05 17.04 -10.91
N SER A 541 3.79 16.19 -11.63
CA SER A 541 3.27 15.48 -12.80
C SER A 541 2.10 14.55 -12.46
N ILE A 542 2.03 14.05 -11.21
CA ILE A 542 0.89 13.27 -10.72
C ILE A 542 -0.42 14.08 -10.75
N LEU A 543 -0.33 15.38 -10.49
CA LEU A 543 -1.49 16.28 -10.55
C LEU A 543 -1.93 16.51 -12.00
N GLU A 544 -0.97 16.65 -12.91
CA GLU A 544 -1.24 16.81 -14.35
C GLU A 544 -1.87 15.52 -14.90
N GLU A 545 -1.30 14.37 -14.58
CA GLU A 545 -1.73 13.05 -15.05
C GLU A 545 -3.18 12.74 -14.67
N PHE A 546 -3.59 13.07 -13.44
CA PHE A 546 -4.94 12.76 -12.93
C PHE A 546 -5.90 13.95 -12.89
N TYR A 547 -5.53 15.12 -13.42
CA TYR A 547 -6.34 16.35 -13.30
C TYR A 547 -7.78 16.17 -13.75
N ASP A 548 -7.99 15.63 -14.95
CA ASP A 548 -9.34 15.43 -15.49
C ASP A 548 -10.19 14.51 -14.63
N GLY A 549 -9.58 13.46 -14.07
CA GLY A 549 -10.24 12.54 -13.13
C GLY A 549 -10.64 13.25 -11.83
N MET A 550 -9.71 14.01 -11.25
CA MET A 550 -9.92 14.81 -10.05
C MET A 550 -11.02 15.86 -10.26
N ALA A 551 -10.98 16.60 -11.38
CA ALA A 551 -11.98 17.60 -11.71
C ALA A 551 -13.38 16.98 -11.89
N ARG A 552 -13.48 15.81 -12.57
CA ARG A 552 -14.76 15.08 -12.68
C ARG A 552 -15.30 14.67 -11.31
N TYR A 553 -14.43 14.21 -10.41
CA TYR A 553 -14.84 13.86 -9.04
C TYR A 553 -15.29 15.09 -8.25
N ALA A 554 -14.57 16.21 -8.31
CA ALA A 554 -14.97 17.46 -7.67
C ALA A 554 -16.37 17.91 -8.14
N ARG A 555 -16.63 17.85 -9.45
CA ARG A 555 -17.95 18.17 -10.01
C ARG A 555 -19.04 17.17 -9.61
N PHE A 556 -18.69 15.91 -9.41
CA PHE A 556 -19.60 14.93 -8.83
C PHE A 556 -20.00 15.31 -7.39
N MET A 557 -19.03 15.78 -6.58
CA MET A 557 -19.30 16.27 -5.22
C MET A 557 -20.20 17.51 -5.23
N GLU A 558 -19.97 18.47 -6.14
CA GLU A 558 -20.83 19.64 -6.30
C GLU A 558 -22.30 19.26 -6.60
N LYS A 559 -22.54 18.22 -7.41
CA LYS A 559 -23.91 17.71 -7.70
C LYS A 559 -24.60 17.10 -6.48
N ARG A 560 -23.84 16.68 -5.45
CA ARG A 560 -24.37 16.17 -4.18
C ARG A 560 -24.79 17.28 -3.21
N MET A 561 -24.44 18.53 -3.47
CA MET A 561 -24.88 19.65 -2.67
C MET A 561 -26.38 19.82 -2.73
N GLY A 562 -26.94 20.41 -1.68
CA GLY A 562 -28.37 20.65 -1.48
C GLY A 562 -29.03 19.67 -0.51
N VAL A 563 -30.17 20.04 -0.02
CA VAL A 563 -30.95 19.28 0.95
C VAL A 563 -31.56 18.03 0.28
N ASN A 564 -31.55 16.93 0.97
CA ASN A 564 -32.27 15.75 0.58
C ASN A 564 -33.77 15.91 0.90
N HIS A 565 -34.61 15.78 -0.10
CA HIS A 565 -36.07 15.90 0.03
C HIS A 565 -36.77 14.57 0.31
N SER A 566 -36.04 13.46 0.49
CA SER A 566 -36.60 12.18 0.88
C SER A 566 -37.32 12.30 2.24
N PRO A 567 -38.50 11.70 2.41
CA PRO A 567 -39.18 11.66 3.71
C PRO A 567 -38.36 10.99 4.81
N LEU A 568 -37.41 10.13 4.44
CA LEU A 568 -36.51 9.43 5.37
C LEU A 568 -35.25 10.25 5.72
N ALA A 569 -35.00 11.36 5.01
CA ALA A 569 -33.84 12.20 5.28
C ALA A 569 -34.06 13.06 6.53
N GLU A 570 -32.99 13.29 7.26
CA GLU A 570 -32.98 14.20 8.40
C GLU A 570 -33.38 15.62 7.97
N LYS A 571 -34.32 16.22 8.71
CA LYS A 571 -34.79 17.59 8.45
C LYS A 571 -33.78 18.59 9.03
N ILE A 572 -32.92 19.13 8.18
CA ILE A 572 -31.94 20.15 8.53
C ILE A 572 -32.49 21.52 8.10
N ARG A 573 -32.52 22.46 9.02
CA ARG A 573 -32.94 23.86 8.77
C ARG A 573 -31.74 24.73 8.63
N LEU A 574 -31.53 25.26 7.43
CA LEU A 574 -30.52 26.28 7.13
C LEU A 574 -31.18 27.42 6.34
N SER A 575 -30.51 28.58 6.34
CA SER A 575 -30.90 29.73 5.51
C SER A 575 -30.94 29.31 4.03
N PRO A 576 -31.82 29.94 3.21
CA PRO A 576 -31.93 29.64 1.78
C PRO A 576 -30.62 29.73 1.02
N GLU A 577 -29.74 30.63 1.43
CA GLU A 577 -28.42 30.81 0.83
C GLU A 577 -27.48 29.66 1.11
N ASN A 578 -27.43 29.15 2.32
CA ASN A 578 -26.51 28.08 2.75
C ASN A 578 -27.08 26.67 2.44
N ARG A 579 -28.42 26.53 2.42
CA ARG A 579 -29.10 25.25 2.14
C ARG A 579 -28.62 24.56 0.86
N LYS A 580 -28.28 25.33 -0.20
CA LYS A 580 -27.81 24.80 -1.48
C LYS A 580 -26.39 24.20 -1.43
N TYR A 581 -25.61 24.50 -0.39
CA TYR A 581 -24.25 24.02 -0.20
C TYR A 581 -24.13 22.92 0.88
N LEU A 582 -25.20 22.62 1.60
CA LEU A 582 -25.21 21.49 2.53
C LEU A 582 -25.11 20.18 1.74
N VAL A 583 -24.27 19.26 2.19
CA VAL A 583 -24.17 17.91 1.58
C VAL A 583 -24.93 16.92 2.45
N ASN A 584 -26.21 16.73 2.11
CA ASN A 584 -27.13 15.81 2.79
C ASN A 584 -27.68 14.74 1.82
N LYS A 585 -26.85 14.33 0.85
CA LYS A 585 -27.19 13.31 -0.17
C LYS A 585 -26.07 12.30 -0.29
N GLY A 586 -26.43 11.07 -0.65
CA GLY A 586 -25.51 9.97 -0.76
C GLY A 586 -25.24 9.29 0.58
N GLN A 587 -24.67 8.11 0.52
CA GLN A 587 -24.29 7.35 1.70
C GLN A 587 -22.85 7.66 2.09
N SER A 588 -22.52 7.50 3.36
CA SER A 588 -21.19 7.72 3.92
C SER A 588 -20.98 6.81 5.12
N TYR A 589 -19.73 6.45 5.38
CA TYR A 589 -19.34 5.69 6.58
C TYR A 589 -19.30 6.54 7.85
N GLY A 590 -19.44 7.87 7.72
CA GLY A 590 -19.29 8.78 8.86
C GLY A 590 -17.88 8.75 9.42
N GLU A 591 -17.77 8.74 10.74
CA GLU A 591 -16.46 8.73 11.43
C GLU A 591 -15.84 7.33 11.51
N TRP A 592 -16.57 6.26 11.30
CA TRP A 592 -16.19 4.84 11.37
C TRP A 592 -15.30 4.45 12.55
N ALA A 593 -15.67 3.39 13.25
CA ALA A 593 -14.90 2.75 14.34
C ALA A 593 -14.48 3.72 15.46
N GLU A 594 -15.39 4.61 15.88
CA GLU A 594 -15.28 5.28 17.18
C GLU A 594 -15.38 4.25 18.32
N PRO A 595 -14.88 4.53 19.54
CA PRO A 595 -15.05 3.63 20.67
C PRO A 595 -16.50 3.26 20.92
N GLU A 596 -16.75 2.03 21.41
CA GLU A 596 -18.10 1.48 21.59
C GLU A 596 -18.95 2.32 22.56
N ASP A 597 -18.35 2.91 23.58
CA ASP A 597 -19.00 3.78 24.57
C ASP A 597 -19.23 5.21 24.09
N VAL A 598 -18.58 5.64 22.99
CA VAL A 598 -18.79 6.94 22.35
C VAL A 598 -19.87 6.85 21.27
N CYS A 599 -19.75 5.90 20.36
CA CYS A 599 -20.67 5.69 19.29
C CYS A 599 -20.67 4.22 18.85
N ALA A 600 -21.53 3.42 19.48
CA ALA A 600 -21.70 2.03 19.10
C ALA A 600 -22.13 1.93 17.63
N PHE A 601 -21.41 1.11 16.87
CA PHE A 601 -21.68 0.87 15.47
C PHE A 601 -23.07 0.26 15.27
N ARG A 602 -23.84 0.85 14.36
CA ARG A 602 -25.12 0.30 13.90
C ARG A 602 -25.13 0.27 12.37
N TRP A 603 -25.56 -0.84 11.80
CA TRP A 603 -25.59 -0.98 10.33
C TRP A 603 -26.47 0.08 9.63
N GLN A 604 -27.46 0.65 10.32
CA GLN A 604 -28.30 1.74 9.82
C GLN A 604 -27.49 3.01 9.53
N ASP A 605 -26.38 3.22 10.22
CA ASP A 605 -25.53 4.38 10.05
C ASP A 605 -24.86 4.39 8.66
N PHE A 606 -24.70 3.24 8.00
CA PHE A 606 -24.22 3.16 6.62
C PHE A 606 -25.20 3.70 5.58
N VAL A 607 -26.48 3.59 5.83
CA VAL A 607 -27.54 3.94 4.84
C VAL A 607 -28.04 5.37 5.00
N THR A 608 -27.53 6.10 5.98
CA THR A 608 -27.88 7.50 6.23
C THR A 608 -26.79 8.44 5.73
N PRO A 609 -27.15 9.59 5.17
CA PRO A 609 -26.19 10.68 4.98
C PRO A 609 -25.65 11.14 6.35
N HIS A 610 -24.37 11.51 6.38
CA HIS A 610 -23.75 12.16 7.52
C HIS A 610 -23.46 13.63 7.16
N PRO A 611 -24.44 14.54 7.23
CA PRO A 611 -24.35 15.88 6.67
C PRO A 611 -23.21 16.71 7.27
N GLU A 612 -22.91 16.52 8.54
CA GLU A 612 -21.78 17.18 9.22
C GLU A 612 -20.45 16.72 8.58
N VAL A 613 -20.19 15.42 8.55
CA VAL A 613 -18.97 14.84 7.94
C VAL A 613 -18.90 15.16 6.44
N SER A 614 -20.02 14.97 5.73
CA SER A 614 -20.08 15.13 4.28
C SER A 614 -19.85 16.59 3.85
N THR A 615 -20.43 17.55 4.57
CA THR A 615 -20.24 18.99 4.25
C THR A 615 -18.82 19.43 4.59
N ALA A 616 -18.27 18.97 5.71
CA ALA A 616 -16.89 19.26 6.12
C ALA A 616 -15.86 18.77 5.09
N TYR A 617 -15.93 17.48 4.71
CA TYR A 617 -15.02 16.90 3.71
C TYR A 617 -15.19 17.56 2.34
N THR A 618 -16.44 17.81 1.90
CA THR A 618 -16.67 18.47 0.60
C THR A 618 -16.04 19.86 0.57
N ALA A 619 -16.20 20.65 1.64
CA ALA A 619 -15.54 21.96 1.74
C ALA A 619 -14.02 21.85 1.65
N TYR A 620 -13.44 20.91 2.39
CA TYR A 620 -11.99 20.68 2.42
C TYR A 620 -11.43 20.23 1.06
N VAL A 621 -12.05 19.19 0.48
CA VAL A 621 -11.59 18.59 -0.77
C VAL A 621 -11.73 19.53 -1.97
N LEU A 622 -12.81 20.30 -2.04
CA LEU A 622 -12.96 21.34 -3.07
C LEU A 622 -11.95 22.47 -2.93
N ARG A 623 -11.55 22.83 -1.72
CA ARG A 623 -10.45 23.78 -1.49
C ARG A 623 -9.12 23.23 -2.01
N LEU A 624 -8.83 21.95 -1.74
CA LEU A 624 -7.63 21.30 -2.28
C LEU A 624 -7.67 21.24 -3.80
N MET A 625 -8.80 20.88 -4.40
CA MET A 625 -8.96 20.86 -5.84
C MET A 625 -8.77 22.24 -6.47
N ALA A 626 -9.28 23.30 -5.83
CA ALA A 626 -9.02 24.68 -6.26
C ALA A 626 -7.54 25.04 -6.21
N ASN A 627 -6.81 24.57 -5.21
CA ASN A 627 -5.36 24.76 -5.12
C ASN A 627 -4.61 23.98 -6.21
N ILE A 628 -4.99 22.72 -6.46
CA ILE A 628 -4.44 21.92 -7.56
C ILE A 628 -4.66 22.64 -8.90
N ALA A 629 -5.89 23.07 -9.16
CA ALA A 629 -6.23 23.80 -10.38
C ALA A 629 -5.37 25.05 -10.56
N ARG A 630 -5.12 25.82 -9.47
CA ARG A 630 -4.24 27.00 -9.51
C ARG A 630 -2.78 26.63 -9.79
N ILE A 631 -2.26 25.56 -9.17
CA ILE A 631 -0.89 25.07 -9.40
C ILE A 631 -0.67 24.73 -10.87
N LEU A 632 -1.71 24.21 -11.55
CA LEU A 632 -1.67 23.79 -12.94
C LEU A 632 -2.14 24.87 -13.94
N GLY A 633 -2.51 26.06 -13.46
CA GLY A 633 -2.95 27.18 -14.32
C GLY A 633 -4.39 27.09 -14.82
N HIS A 634 -5.24 26.26 -14.21
CA HIS A 634 -6.67 26.14 -14.53
C HIS A 634 -7.49 27.15 -13.71
N ASP A 635 -7.28 28.46 -13.92
CA ASP A 635 -7.81 29.55 -13.09
C ASP A 635 -9.34 29.57 -13.00
N ARG A 636 -10.06 29.25 -14.05
CA ARG A 636 -11.53 29.15 -14.06
C ARG A 636 -12.02 28.08 -13.07
N ASP A 637 -11.47 26.88 -13.18
CA ASP A 637 -11.82 25.74 -12.31
C ASP A 637 -11.45 26.07 -10.85
N ALA A 638 -10.26 26.67 -10.64
CA ALA A 638 -9.83 27.13 -9.32
C ALA A 638 -10.84 28.07 -8.68
N GLY A 639 -11.34 29.05 -9.46
CA GLY A 639 -12.38 29.98 -9.01
C GLY A 639 -13.72 29.31 -8.71
N GLU A 640 -14.15 28.37 -9.54
CA GLU A 640 -15.41 27.62 -9.37
C GLU A 640 -15.36 26.75 -8.11
N PHE A 641 -14.36 25.91 -7.96
CA PHE A 641 -14.22 25.02 -6.81
C PHE A 641 -14.03 25.78 -5.50
N MET A 642 -13.31 26.92 -5.52
CA MET A 642 -13.16 27.74 -4.32
C MET A 642 -14.50 28.38 -3.90
N ARG A 643 -15.36 28.84 -4.85
CA ARG A 643 -16.70 29.34 -4.52
C ARG A 643 -17.56 28.28 -3.86
N SER A 644 -17.54 27.04 -4.40
CA SER A 644 -18.28 25.91 -3.83
C SER A 644 -17.76 25.52 -2.44
N SER A 645 -16.44 25.45 -2.27
CA SER A 645 -15.81 25.23 -0.96
C SER A 645 -16.23 26.26 0.08
N ASN A 646 -16.18 27.55 -0.26
CA ASN A 646 -16.60 28.64 0.63
C ASN A 646 -18.11 28.58 0.94
N GLY A 647 -18.93 28.14 -0.02
CA GLY A 647 -20.35 27.90 0.19
C GLY A 647 -20.60 26.79 1.21
N CYS A 648 -19.92 25.65 1.05
CA CYS A 648 -19.99 24.54 2.02
C CYS A 648 -19.49 24.97 3.40
N ARG A 649 -18.42 25.78 3.47
CA ARG A 649 -17.91 26.32 4.74
C ARG A 649 -18.97 27.14 5.47
N ARG A 650 -19.66 28.07 4.79
CA ARG A 650 -20.74 28.85 5.40
C ARG A 650 -21.91 27.98 5.84
N ALA A 651 -22.30 27.02 5.01
CA ALA A 651 -23.35 26.04 5.36
C ALA A 651 -22.97 25.23 6.61
N TYR A 652 -21.70 24.84 6.72
CA TYR A 652 -21.17 24.13 7.88
C TYR A 652 -21.21 25.01 9.14
N GLN A 653 -20.78 26.27 9.05
CA GLN A 653 -20.82 27.26 10.18
C GLN A 653 -22.23 27.41 10.73
N GLU A 654 -23.24 27.50 9.84
CA GLU A 654 -24.66 27.56 10.24
C GLU A 654 -25.14 26.23 10.83
N LEU A 655 -24.75 25.10 10.24
CA LEU A 655 -25.12 23.75 10.69
C LEU A 655 -24.69 23.48 12.14
N VAL A 656 -23.47 23.92 12.51
CA VAL A 656 -22.92 23.69 13.84
C VAL A 656 -23.26 24.76 14.88
N SER A 657 -24.01 25.79 14.50
CA SER A 657 -24.43 26.84 15.42
C SER A 657 -25.54 26.40 16.40
N GLY A 658 -26.12 25.21 16.23
CA GLY A 658 -27.14 24.69 17.14
C GLY A 658 -27.70 23.33 16.72
N GLY A 659 -28.60 22.78 17.53
CA GLY A 659 -29.23 21.51 17.29
C GLY A 659 -28.32 20.31 17.45
N LYS A 660 -28.57 19.23 16.73
CA LYS A 660 -27.86 17.94 16.83
C LYS A 660 -26.36 18.05 16.53
N TYR A 661 -25.98 18.99 15.67
CA TYR A 661 -24.59 19.16 15.20
C TYR A 661 -23.88 20.32 15.91
N SER A 662 -24.43 20.83 17.02
CA SER A 662 -23.83 21.87 17.83
C SER A 662 -22.41 21.52 18.23
N LEU A 663 -21.53 22.56 18.28
CA LEU A 663 -20.18 22.42 18.81
C LEU A 663 -20.16 22.21 20.34
N ASP A 664 -21.28 22.37 21.05
CA ASP A 664 -21.39 22.01 22.46
C ASP A 664 -21.68 20.51 22.59
N THR A 665 -20.63 19.73 22.47
CA THR A 665 -20.67 18.25 22.44
C THR A 665 -19.41 17.66 23.07
N ASP A 666 -19.53 16.46 23.63
CA ASP A 666 -18.38 15.65 24.07
C ASP A 666 -17.81 14.75 22.97
N ARG A 667 -18.43 14.70 21.77
CA ARG A 667 -17.95 13.91 20.66
C ARG A 667 -16.71 14.55 20.04
N GLN A 668 -15.53 14.07 20.40
CA GLN A 668 -14.24 14.61 19.98
C GLN A 668 -14.12 14.79 18.45
N ALA A 669 -14.55 13.81 17.68
CA ALA A 669 -14.48 13.84 16.21
C ALA A 669 -15.24 15.03 15.59
N GLN A 670 -16.38 15.45 16.20
CA GLN A 670 -17.18 16.58 15.74
C GLN A 670 -16.52 17.93 16.03
N LEU A 671 -15.57 17.98 16.96
CA LEU A 671 -14.78 19.18 17.28
C LEU A 671 -13.45 19.22 16.52
N VAL A 672 -12.79 18.06 16.37
CA VAL A 672 -11.48 17.93 15.70
C VAL A 672 -11.58 18.26 14.21
N ARG A 673 -12.55 17.69 13.51
CA ARG A 673 -12.69 17.82 12.05
C ARG A 673 -12.80 19.27 11.58
N PRO A 674 -13.72 20.10 12.11
CA PRO A 674 -13.84 21.47 11.65
C PRO A 674 -12.64 22.35 12.03
N LEU A 675 -11.95 22.07 13.13
CA LEU A 675 -10.71 22.73 13.50
C LEU A 675 -9.60 22.39 12.51
N ALA A 676 -9.37 21.10 12.24
CA ALA A 676 -8.36 20.64 11.29
C ALA A 676 -8.57 21.14 9.85
N PHE A 677 -9.81 21.29 9.43
CA PHE A 677 -10.13 21.76 8.09
C PHE A 677 -10.34 23.28 7.97
N ASN A 678 -10.17 24.04 9.06
CA ASN A 678 -10.38 25.50 9.09
C ASN A 678 -11.76 25.91 8.56
N LEU A 679 -12.82 25.25 9.04
CA LEU A 679 -14.19 25.50 8.59
C LEU A 679 -14.91 26.58 9.40
N LEU A 680 -14.52 26.75 10.64
CA LEU A 680 -15.19 27.61 11.61
C LEU A 680 -14.87 29.12 11.39
N ASN A 681 -15.72 30.01 11.91
CA ASN A 681 -15.37 31.40 12.10
C ASN A 681 -14.53 31.54 13.38
N GLU A 682 -14.05 32.73 13.67
CA GLU A 682 -13.15 33.01 14.79
C GLU A 682 -13.78 32.64 16.15
N GLU A 683 -15.03 33.09 16.40
CA GLU A 683 -15.77 32.80 17.65
C GLU A 683 -16.00 31.29 17.83
N GLN A 684 -16.45 30.62 16.77
CA GLN A 684 -16.68 29.16 16.77
C GLN A 684 -15.35 28.39 16.96
N THR A 685 -14.25 28.88 16.40
CA THR A 685 -12.93 28.28 16.54
C THR A 685 -12.46 28.30 17.99
N GLU A 686 -12.55 29.48 18.64
CA GLU A 686 -12.16 29.60 20.04
C GLU A 686 -13.09 28.83 20.98
N PHE A 687 -14.38 28.77 20.67
CA PHE A 687 -15.31 27.90 21.40
C PHE A 687 -14.95 26.43 21.24
N ALA A 688 -14.74 25.95 20.00
CA ALA A 688 -14.45 24.58 19.71
C ALA A 688 -13.12 24.09 20.35
N LYS A 689 -12.07 24.93 20.35
CA LYS A 689 -10.80 24.62 21.03
C LYS A 689 -11.01 24.37 22.53
N LYS A 690 -11.71 25.31 23.21
CA LYS A 690 -12.02 25.19 24.65
C LYS A 690 -12.92 23.97 24.91
N ARG A 691 -13.87 23.73 24.05
CA ARG A 691 -14.83 22.64 24.19
C ARG A 691 -14.18 21.27 23.98
N LEU A 692 -13.20 21.19 23.03
CA LEU A 692 -12.42 19.95 22.82
C LEU A 692 -11.64 19.56 24.08
N ILE A 693 -10.99 20.51 24.75
CA ILE A 693 -10.27 20.22 26.00
C ILE A 693 -11.24 19.70 27.07
N LYS A 694 -12.44 20.31 27.22
CA LYS A 694 -13.46 19.80 28.13
C LYS A 694 -13.95 18.40 27.77
N ALA A 695 -14.12 18.12 26.48
CA ALA A 695 -14.52 16.79 26.00
C ALA A 695 -13.46 15.74 26.33
N LEU A 696 -12.18 16.09 26.20
CA LEU A 696 -11.07 15.21 26.61
C LEU A 696 -11.02 15.01 28.12
N ASP A 697 -11.21 16.08 28.93
CA ASP A 697 -11.30 15.96 30.39
C ASP A 697 -12.48 15.08 30.83
N HIS A 698 -13.65 15.20 30.21
CA HIS A 698 -14.83 14.37 30.48
C HIS A 698 -14.63 12.89 30.11
N TYR A 699 -13.70 12.59 29.21
CA TYR A 699 -13.39 11.24 28.78
C TYR A 699 -12.03 10.74 29.29
N ASP A 700 -11.54 11.34 30.39
CA ASP A 700 -10.27 10.99 31.07
C ASP A 700 -9.06 10.98 30.13
N TRP A 701 -9.04 11.90 29.13
CA TRP A 701 -8.00 11.98 28.10
C TRP A 701 -7.84 10.69 27.29
N ARG A 702 -8.91 9.91 27.14
CA ARG A 702 -8.96 8.77 26.23
C ARG A 702 -9.41 9.22 24.83
N LEU A 703 -9.12 8.42 23.83
CA LEU A 703 -9.46 8.70 22.42
C LEU A 703 -10.94 8.43 22.13
N GLY A 704 -11.68 9.46 21.73
CA GLY A 704 -13.06 9.39 21.31
C GLY A 704 -13.24 9.59 19.80
N THR A 705 -12.25 9.22 18.97
CA THR A 705 -12.27 9.40 17.51
C THR A 705 -12.29 8.07 16.78
N GLY A 706 -12.85 8.10 15.57
CA GLY A 706 -12.77 7.02 14.60
C GLY A 706 -11.68 7.26 13.55
N PHE A 707 -11.80 6.59 12.39
CA PHE A 707 -10.76 6.61 11.34
C PHE A 707 -10.45 8.01 10.82
N LEU A 708 -11.47 8.82 10.56
CA LEU A 708 -11.28 10.09 9.85
C LEU A 708 -10.64 11.18 10.72
N SER A 709 -10.91 11.19 12.02
CA SER A 709 -10.43 12.23 12.93
C SER A 709 -9.19 11.83 13.74
N THR A 710 -8.92 10.53 13.89
CA THR A 710 -7.74 10.03 14.61
C THR A 710 -6.41 10.58 14.07
N PRO A 711 -6.16 10.67 12.75
CA PRO A 711 -4.90 11.24 12.24
C PRO A 711 -4.82 12.77 12.39
N LEU A 712 -5.91 13.45 12.75
CA LEU A 712 -5.99 14.91 12.81
C LEU A 712 -5.87 15.47 14.23
N ILE A 713 -6.24 14.66 15.25
CA ILE A 713 -6.43 15.19 16.61
C ILE A 713 -5.16 15.72 17.24
N LEU A 714 -4.00 15.08 17.04
CA LEU A 714 -2.74 15.56 17.62
C LEU A 714 -2.28 16.87 16.99
N ASP A 715 -2.52 17.08 15.69
CA ASP A 715 -2.23 18.37 15.03
C ASP A 715 -3.10 19.49 15.62
N VAL A 716 -4.40 19.24 15.76
CA VAL A 716 -5.35 20.20 16.36
C VAL A 716 -4.94 20.54 17.79
N LEU A 717 -4.59 19.55 18.59
CA LEU A 717 -4.13 19.78 19.97
C LEU A 717 -2.78 20.51 20.01
N THR A 718 -1.88 20.22 19.09
CA THR A 718 -0.59 20.91 18.96
C THR A 718 -0.75 22.40 18.65
N GLU A 719 -1.77 22.79 17.86
CA GLU A 719 -2.10 24.20 17.58
C GLU A 719 -2.70 24.90 18.80
N ILE A 720 -3.36 24.17 19.70
CA ILE A 720 -3.88 24.73 20.96
C ILE A 720 -2.74 24.87 21.97
N ASP A 721 -2.10 23.77 22.32
CA ASP A 721 -0.91 23.65 23.15
C ASP A 721 -0.35 22.24 22.99
N VAL A 722 0.92 22.11 22.63
CA VAL A 722 1.56 20.79 22.38
C VAL A 722 1.48 19.85 23.57
N LYS A 723 1.40 20.36 24.81
CA LYS A 723 1.23 19.52 26.01
C LYS A 723 -0.04 18.69 25.98
N TYR A 724 -1.10 19.14 25.35
CA TYR A 724 -2.35 18.41 25.19
C TYR A 724 -2.21 17.25 24.22
N ALA A 725 -1.43 17.46 23.15
CA ALA A 725 -1.12 16.38 22.21
C ALA A 725 -0.34 15.25 22.90
N TYR A 726 0.69 15.57 23.66
CA TYR A 726 1.44 14.59 24.43
C TYR A 726 0.58 13.89 25.50
N ARG A 727 -0.23 14.62 26.25
CA ARG A 727 -1.11 14.05 27.28
C ARG A 727 -2.06 13.00 26.69
N LEU A 728 -2.60 13.27 25.48
CA LEU A 728 -3.47 12.31 24.79
C LEU A 728 -2.67 11.12 24.22
N LEU A 729 -1.51 11.39 23.59
CA LEU A 729 -0.66 10.35 22.99
C LEU A 729 -0.15 9.34 24.03
N GLU A 730 0.23 9.83 25.22
CA GLU A 730 0.83 9.06 26.30
C GLU A 730 -0.20 8.33 27.19
N ASN A 731 -1.51 8.47 26.90
CA ASN A 731 -2.54 7.75 27.60
C ASN A 731 -2.47 6.25 27.28
N GLU A 732 -2.45 5.42 28.33
CA GLU A 732 -2.29 3.97 28.23
C GLU A 732 -3.60 3.20 28.43
N ASP A 733 -4.70 3.88 28.64
CA ASP A 733 -6.01 3.28 28.86
C ASP A 733 -6.75 3.06 27.53
N ILE A 734 -7.63 2.07 27.49
CA ILE A 734 -8.52 1.82 26.36
C ILE A 734 -9.71 2.81 26.43
N PRO A 735 -10.01 3.49 25.32
CA PRO A 735 -9.33 3.56 24.02
C PRO A 735 -8.14 4.54 24.02
N GLY A 736 -6.99 4.07 23.55
CA GLY A 736 -5.76 4.83 23.46
C GLY A 736 -4.71 4.11 22.58
N TRP A 737 -3.79 4.85 21.97
CA TRP A 737 -2.76 4.23 21.14
C TRP A 737 -1.83 3.31 21.91
N LEU A 738 -1.36 3.75 23.09
CA LEU A 738 -0.42 2.98 23.90
C LEU A 738 -1.07 1.79 24.61
N SER A 739 -2.41 1.76 24.71
CA SER A 739 -3.11 0.60 25.22
C SER A 739 -2.90 -0.65 24.38
N MET A 740 -2.71 -0.52 23.06
CA MET A 740 -2.47 -1.66 22.17
C MET A 740 -1.17 -2.41 22.52
N PRO A 741 0.02 -1.81 22.48
CA PRO A 741 1.26 -2.49 22.84
C PRO A 741 1.32 -2.84 24.32
N LYS A 742 0.65 -2.12 25.23
CA LYS A 742 0.52 -2.46 26.66
C LYS A 742 -0.21 -3.79 26.84
N ASN A 743 -1.21 -4.08 25.99
CA ASN A 743 -1.95 -5.33 25.97
C ASN A 743 -1.38 -6.37 24.98
N GLY A 744 -0.10 -6.27 24.63
CA GLY A 744 0.62 -7.27 23.85
C GLY A 744 0.39 -7.25 22.34
N ALA A 745 -0.22 -6.19 21.80
CA ALA A 745 -0.37 -6.03 20.36
C ALA A 745 1.00 -5.91 19.66
N THR A 746 1.18 -6.67 18.59
CA THR A 746 2.32 -6.58 17.68
C THR A 746 1.96 -5.91 16.35
N THR A 747 0.67 -5.62 16.18
CA THR A 747 0.06 -4.91 15.05
C THR A 747 -1.04 -3.98 15.58
N ILE A 748 -1.50 -3.04 14.77
CA ILE A 748 -2.56 -2.09 15.13
C ILE A 748 -3.94 -2.76 15.00
N TRP A 749 -4.83 -2.49 15.93
CA TRP A 749 -6.20 -3.01 15.96
C TRP A 749 -7.18 -2.12 15.20
N GLU A 750 -8.19 -2.73 14.57
CA GLU A 750 -9.29 -2.02 13.92
C GLU A 750 -10.22 -1.35 14.93
N ALA A 751 -10.72 -2.10 15.92
CA ALA A 751 -11.46 -1.56 17.04
C ALA A 751 -10.50 -1.07 18.15
N TRP A 752 -10.89 -0.02 18.88
CA TRP A 752 -10.10 0.46 20.02
C TRP A 752 -10.01 -0.58 21.15
N GLU A 753 -11.06 -1.36 21.32
CA GLU A 753 -11.19 -2.41 22.34
C GLU A 753 -10.40 -3.69 21.97
N GLY A 754 -9.91 -3.78 20.73
CA GLY A 754 -9.12 -4.90 20.23
C GLY A 754 -9.84 -6.25 20.38
N PRO A 755 -9.20 -7.27 20.99
CA PRO A 755 -9.81 -8.59 21.19
C PRO A 755 -11.11 -8.57 22.01
N ALA A 756 -11.31 -7.55 22.84
CA ALA A 756 -12.50 -7.40 23.68
C ALA A 756 -13.68 -6.72 22.95
N SER A 757 -13.50 -6.28 21.71
CA SER A 757 -14.55 -5.63 20.95
C SER A 757 -15.77 -6.53 20.76
N LYS A 758 -16.95 -5.98 21.04
CA LYS A 758 -18.25 -6.62 20.80
C LYS A 758 -18.89 -6.17 19.49
N GLN A 759 -18.26 -5.26 18.76
CA GLN A 759 -18.77 -4.76 17.50
C GLN A 759 -18.55 -5.79 16.37
N GLY A 760 -19.63 -6.38 15.89
CA GLY A 760 -19.56 -7.26 14.73
C GLY A 760 -19.07 -6.50 13.48
N GLY A 761 -18.10 -7.07 12.77
CA GLY A 761 -17.60 -6.50 11.52
C GLY A 761 -16.33 -5.65 11.62
N ILE A 762 -15.85 -5.33 12.82
CA ILE A 762 -14.59 -4.59 13.05
C ILE A 762 -13.72 -5.34 14.06
N GLY A 763 -13.23 -6.49 13.69
CA GLY A 763 -12.51 -7.40 14.61
C GLY A 763 -11.09 -7.73 14.20
N SER A 764 -10.53 -7.10 13.15
CA SER A 764 -9.15 -7.35 12.74
C SER A 764 -8.16 -6.83 13.78
N LEU A 765 -7.17 -7.66 14.11
CA LEU A 765 -6.06 -7.27 14.98
C LEU A 765 -4.84 -6.80 14.17
N ASN A 766 -4.97 -6.66 12.85
CA ASN A 766 -3.93 -6.18 11.96
C ASN A 766 -4.50 -5.20 10.91
N HIS A 767 -4.65 -3.93 11.34
CA HIS A 767 -5.32 -2.88 10.58
C HIS A 767 -4.61 -1.53 10.78
N TYR A 768 -4.00 -0.97 9.76
CA TYR A 768 -3.08 0.17 9.92
C TYR A 768 -3.72 1.54 10.20
N SER A 769 -5.02 1.72 10.01
CA SER A 769 -5.69 3.04 10.01
C SER A 769 -5.37 3.92 11.22
N LYS A 770 -5.44 3.36 12.44
CA LYS A 770 -5.17 4.09 13.68
C LYS A 770 -3.69 4.41 13.88
N GLY A 771 -2.80 3.71 13.19
CA GLY A 771 -1.38 4.01 13.09
C GLY A 771 -1.05 5.26 12.26
N ALA A 772 -2.03 5.82 11.56
CA ALA A 772 -1.86 7.05 10.75
C ALA A 772 -1.33 8.24 11.57
N VAL A 773 -1.49 8.24 12.87
CA VAL A 773 -0.92 9.21 13.80
C VAL A 773 0.61 9.24 13.80
N CYS A 774 1.28 8.18 13.37
CA CYS A 774 2.76 8.13 13.35
C CYS A 774 3.39 9.21 12.45
N ALA A 775 2.67 9.76 11.46
CA ALA A 775 3.15 10.93 10.72
C ALA A 775 3.45 12.13 11.66
N TRP A 776 2.68 12.29 12.75
CA TRP A 776 2.93 13.34 13.75
C TRP A 776 4.28 13.16 14.47
N LEU A 777 4.74 11.92 14.67
CA LEU A 777 6.03 11.63 15.29
C LEU A 777 7.19 12.19 14.45
N PHE A 778 7.11 12.06 13.13
CA PHE A 778 8.10 12.62 12.20
C PHE A 778 7.95 14.13 12.06
N ARG A 779 6.75 14.58 11.70
CA ARG A 779 6.48 15.95 11.29
C ARG A 779 6.46 16.94 12.45
N THR A 780 6.02 16.50 13.64
CA THR A 780 5.79 17.39 14.79
C THR A 780 6.73 17.08 15.95
N MET A 781 6.73 15.84 16.45
CA MET A 781 7.60 15.48 17.58
C MET A 781 9.07 15.68 17.26
N CYS A 782 9.54 15.19 16.10
CA CYS A 782 10.90 15.39 15.61
C CYS A 782 11.02 16.52 14.57
N GLY A 783 9.90 17.03 14.05
CA GLY A 783 9.83 18.26 13.26
C GLY A 783 10.21 18.15 11.79
N ILE A 784 10.38 16.96 11.20
CA ILE A 784 10.85 16.77 9.82
C ILE A 784 9.70 16.90 8.84
N SER A 785 9.80 17.84 7.88
CA SER A 785 8.83 17.98 6.77
C SER A 785 9.55 18.38 5.48
N VAL A 786 9.07 17.86 4.34
CA VAL A 786 9.49 18.34 3.02
C VAL A 786 8.82 19.70 2.76
N ASN A 787 9.61 20.70 2.37
CA ASN A 787 9.17 22.08 2.17
C ASN A 787 9.48 22.59 0.75
N GLY A 788 9.19 21.78 -0.26
CA GLY A 788 9.45 22.07 -1.66
C GLY A 788 10.71 21.40 -2.20
N ARG A 789 11.15 21.85 -3.37
CA ARG A 789 12.31 21.26 -4.06
C ARG A 789 13.60 21.51 -3.28
N ASN A 790 14.35 20.46 -3.00
CA ASN A 790 15.62 20.50 -2.29
C ASN A 790 15.54 21.25 -0.94
N SER A 791 14.40 21.24 -0.28
CA SER A 791 14.19 22.00 0.94
C SER A 791 13.37 21.22 1.98
N PHE A 792 13.79 21.35 3.23
CA PHE A 792 13.11 20.83 4.40
C PHE A 792 12.68 21.94 5.35
N ARG A 793 11.70 21.67 6.18
CA ARG A 793 11.41 22.41 7.41
C ARG A 793 11.68 21.45 8.57
N ILE A 794 12.49 21.89 9.54
CA ILE A 794 12.81 21.15 10.76
C ILE A 794 12.35 21.98 11.96
N ALA A 795 11.21 21.59 12.53
CA ALA A 795 10.53 22.32 13.59
C ALA A 795 10.06 21.38 14.71
N PRO A 796 11.02 20.76 15.46
CA PRO A 796 10.69 19.83 16.52
C PRO A 796 9.90 20.51 17.64
N LYS A 797 8.96 19.79 18.22
CA LYS A 797 8.17 20.20 19.39
C LYS A 797 8.39 19.20 20.53
N PRO A 798 9.51 19.28 21.26
CA PRO A 798 9.80 18.42 22.40
C PRO A 798 8.75 18.56 23.49
N GLY A 799 8.47 17.47 24.20
CA GLY A 799 7.50 17.47 25.30
C GLY A 799 7.16 16.07 25.83
N GLY A 800 6.09 16.04 26.62
CA GLY A 800 5.61 14.84 27.24
C GLY A 800 6.58 14.25 28.27
N ARG A 801 6.49 12.92 28.46
CA ARG A 801 7.36 12.17 29.35
C ARG A 801 8.69 11.71 28.73
N CYS A 802 8.88 12.00 27.43
CA CYS A 802 10.11 11.61 26.76
C CYS A 802 11.30 12.51 27.15
N SER A 803 12.44 11.87 27.46
CA SER A 803 13.72 12.57 27.64
C SER A 803 14.47 12.77 26.31
N PHE A 804 14.17 11.99 25.28
CA PHE A 804 14.65 12.19 23.92
C PHE A 804 13.66 11.63 22.90
N ALA A 805 13.72 12.17 21.68
CA ALA A 805 13.19 11.51 20.49
C ALA A 805 14.07 11.81 19.28
N GLU A 806 14.13 10.85 18.38
CA GLU A 806 14.87 10.93 17.14
C GLU A 806 14.07 10.32 15.99
N SER A 807 14.15 10.94 14.83
CA SER A 807 13.66 10.37 13.60
C SER A 807 14.62 10.61 12.45
N SER A 808 14.60 9.68 11.50
CA SER A 808 15.26 9.83 10.21
C SER A 808 14.24 9.64 9.09
N TYR A 809 14.42 10.37 8.01
CA TYR A 809 13.65 10.23 6.79
C TYR A 809 14.56 10.27 5.58
N ASP A 810 14.72 9.12 4.92
CA ASP A 810 15.45 8.98 3.66
C ASP A 810 14.53 9.36 2.48
N SER A 811 14.40 10.67 2.28
CA SER A 811 13.52 11.25 1.30
C SER A 811 14.05 11.11 -0.13
N VAL A 812 13.25 11.50 -1.13
CA VAL A 812 13.70 11.63 -2.53
C VAL A 812 14.89 12.59 -2.72
N TYR A 813 15.15 13.44 -1.72
CA TYR A 813 16.28 14.40 -1.71
C TYR A 813 17.45 13.96 -0.81
N GLY A 814 17.36 12.79 -0.17
CA GLY A 814 18.38 12.24 0.71
C GLY A 814 17.93 12.16 2.18
N LEU A 815 18.86 11.70 3.01
CA LEU A 815 18.61 11.40 4.42
C LEU A 815 18.64 12.68 5.27
N VAL A 816 17.46 13.03 5.83
CA VAL A 816 17.31 14.08 6.85
C VAL A 816 17.09 13.43 8.21
N THR A 817 17.73 13.94 9.26
CA THR A 817 17.53 13.46 10.64
C THR A 817 17.29 14.61 11.59
N CYS A 818 16.52 14.36 12.63
CA CYS A 818 16.37 15.27 13.77
C CYS A 818 16.27 14.47 15.06
N ARG A 819 17.16 14.79 16.02
CA ARG A 819 17.12 14.29 17.39
C ARG A 819 17.04 15.47 18.33
N TRP A 820 16.21 15.39 19.33
CA TRP A 820 16.25 16.24 20.50
C TRP A 820 16.44 15.41 21.77
N GLU A 821 17.11 15.98 22.75
CA GLU A 821 17.39 15.37 24.04
C GLU A 821 17.29 16.40 25.15
N LYS A 822 16.69 16.04 26.26
CA LYS A 822 16.55 16.88 27.46
C LYS A 822 17.61 16.48 28.46
N ASP A 823 18.45 17.45 28.88
CA ASP A 823 19.47 17.22 29.91
C ASP A 823 18.86 17.21 31.33
N ALA A 824 19.72 16.97 32.33
CA ALA A 824 19.32 16.93 33.73
C ALA A 824 18.81 18.29 34.27
N ASP A 825 19.23 19.38 33.66
CA ASP A 825 18.82 20.75 34.02
C ASP A 825 17.53 21.17 33.30
N GLY A 826 17.01 20.33 32.40
CA GLY A 826 15.78 20.54 31.66
C GLY A 826 15.94 21.28 30.34
N ASN A 827 17.19 21.53 29.87
CA ASN A 827 17.46 22.17 28.58
C ASN A 827 17.36 21.13 27.45
N TYR A 828 16.96 21.60 26.28
CA TYR A 828 16.91 20.77 25.09
C TYR A 828 18.11 20.99 24.17
N HIS A 829 18.73 19.89 23.76
CA HIS A 829 19.82 19.83 22.79
C HIS A 829 19.30 19.19 21.50
N TYR A 830 19.73 19.70 20.36
CA TYR A 830 19.27 19.26 19.06
C TYR A 830 20.45 18.81 18.19
N THR A 831 20.30 17.68 17.54
CA THR A 831 21.23 17.19 16.49
C THR A 831 20.42 17.05 15.20
N ILE A 832 20.84 17.74 14.15
CA ILE A 832 20.14 17.82 12.88
C ILE A 832 21.10 17.46 11.76
N GLN A 833 20.68 16.59 10.84
CA GLN A 833 21.39 16.32 9.60
C GLN A 833 20.55 16.82 8.42
N VAL A 834 21.16 17.64 7.58
CA VAL A 834 20.57 18.13 6.32
C VAL A 834 21.35 17.49 5.17
N PRO A 835 20.69 16.78 4.24
CA PRO A 835 21.36 16.07 3.16
C PRO A 835 22.03 17.01 2.15
N ALA A 836 23.05 16.52 1.47
CA ALA A 836 23.77 17.26 0.43
C ALA A 836 22.80 17.77 -0.65
N ASN A 837 23.09 18.94 -1.22
CA ASN A 837 22.26 19.64 -2.21
C ASN A 837 20.87 20.06 -1.71
N THR A 838 20.68 20.17 -0.39
CA THR A 838 19.44 20.67 0.21
C THR A 838 19.69 21.73 1.27
N THR A 839 18.62 22.40 1.68
CA THR A 839 18.61 23.31 2.82
C THR A 839 17.45 22.96 3.75
N ALA A 840 17.55 23.41 5.01
CA ALA A 840 16.44 23.29 5.94
C ALA A 840 16.13 24.63 6.60
N THR A 841 14.86 25.03 6.62
CA THR A 841 14.38 26.06 7.54
C THR A 841 14.22 25.42 8.91
N VAL A 842 15.03 25.85 9.87
CA VAL A 842 15.08 25.32 11.23
C VAL A 842 14.39 26.27 12.19
N GLU A 843 13.40 25.76 12.90
CA GLU A 843 12.59 26.49 13.89
C GLU A 843 12.66 25.78 15.24
N LEU A 844 13.64 26.13 16.07
CA LEU A 844 13.81 25.53 17.39
C LEU A 844 13.06 26.32 18.45
N PRO A 845 12.45 25.67 19.46
CA PRO A 845 11.81 26.35 20.57
C PRO A 845 12.73 27.38 21.25
N GLY A 846 12.24 28.61 21.42
CA GLY A 846 12.99 29.71 22.06
C GLY A 846 14.10 30.31 21.22
N ARG A 847 14.22 30.01 19.93
CA ARG A 847 15.20 30.59 19.00
C ARG A 847 14.52 31.19 17.78
N GLU A 848 15.17 32.16 17.17
CA GLU A 848 14.74 32.68 15.87
C GLU A 848 14.96 31.61 14.78
N ALA A 849 14.08 31.61 13.79
CA ALA A 849 14.21 30.69 12.65
C ALA A 849 15.42 31.05 11.78
N PHE A 850 16.13 30.03 11.30
CA PHE A 850 17.31 30.21 10.45
C PHE A 850 17.36 29.16 9.35
N ILE A 851 18.22 29.36 8.36
CA ILE A 851 18.46 28.40 7.28
C ILE A 851 19.73 27.58 7.60
N ALA A 852 19.59 26.27 7.68
CA ALA A 852 20.70 25.34 7.75
C ALA A 852 21.01 24.80 6.35
N GLU A 853 22.28 24.89 5.95
CA GLU A 853 22.79 24.24 4.74
C GLU A 853 23.06 22.75 4.99
N ALA A 854 23.41 22.02 3.92
CA ALA A 854 23.82 20.62 4.01
C ALA A 854 24.94 20.40 5.04
N GLY A 855 24.80 19.41 5.91
CA GLY A 855 25.73 19.08 6.97
C GLY A 855 25.06 18.59 8.24
N CYS A 856 25.88 18.37 9.28
CA CYS A 856 25.43 18.00 10.62
C CYS A 856 25.58 19.20 11.56
N TRP A 857 24.53 19.50 12.30
CA TRP A 857 24.40 20.66 13.15
C TRP A 857 24.00 20.27 14.57
N GLN A 858 24.60 20.94 15.56
CA GLN A 858 24.27 20.77 16.98
C GLN A 858 23.88 22.12 17.59
N TYR A 859 22.84 22.14 18.38
CA TYR A 859 22.28 23.36 18.97
C TYR A 859 21.94 23.17 20.45
#